data_dc77946852741996cb2155f59f906daf
#
_entry.id   dc77946852741996cb2155f59f906daf
#
_cell.length_a   1.000
_cell.length_b   1.000
_cell.length_c   1.000
_cell.angle_alpha   90.00
_cell.angle_beta   90.00
_cell.angle_gamma   90.00
#
_symmetry.space_group_name_H-M   'P 1'
#
loop_
_entity.id
_entity.type
_entity.pdbx_description
1 polymer ?
#
loop_
_entity_poly.entity_id
_entity_poly.type
_entity_poly.pdbx_seq_one_letter_code
_entity_poly.pdbx_strand_id
1 'polypeptide(L)'
;MRGDRWQTLLGVTGSGKTFTISNVIAQINRPTLVLSHNKTLAAQLYGELKQFFPHNAVEYFISYYDFYQPEAYIPSMDKYIAKDLKINDEIERLRLRATSALLSGRNDVIVVSSVSCIYGLGSPEDWMAQVVELRQGMEMDRDEFLQKLVSLHYFRDDVDLSPGRFRVRGDVIDLVPGHEELALRIEFFGSEIDSIQTFDPKTGEIIGSEKYAFIYPARQFVADSEKLEVAMRAIEDELAGRLNTLRAEEKLVEAQRLEERTRYDLEMMKELGYCSGIENYARHIAGRKPGERPWCLLDYFPKDFLVVADESHVTLPQIRGMYGGDRSRKTVLVEHGFRLPSALDNRPLRFEEFEEMVPQVICVSATPSAHELMRSGGVVVEQLIRPTGLLDPQIEVHPVAGQIDHLLARVRGRIAKGQKSLVLTLTKRMSEDLHAYFRKLGLRSQYLHSEVKSLERMQILRELRAGDIEVLVGVNLLREGLDLPEVALVAILDADKEGFLRDAKSLMQIAGRAARNVEGLVLFYADKITDSMREVLDETDRRRRIQREYNEKHGIEPRSIIKSVDQVLNTTSVADAEERYRRKRLGLQKRPELELRGVLDSMSRSDVVLMVAEMNAEMQKAAEQTDYEKAAYLRDEILMLQERIEQMAE
;
A
#
# COMPACT_ATOMS: atom_id res chain seq x y z
N MET A 1 -28.76 1.71 15.40
CA MET A 1 -27.66 2.56 14.90
C MET A 1 -28.13 4.01 15.00
N ARG A 2 -27.29 4.92 15.59
CA ARG A 2 -27.70 6.33 15.82
C ARG A 2 -27.66 7.20 14.57
N GLY A 3 -27.06 6.69 13.46
CA GLY A 3 -26.95 7.42 12.21
C GLY A 3 -25.79 8.43 12.16
N ASP A 4 -24.84 8.35 13.11
CA ASP A 4 -23.69 9.23 13.13
C ASP A 4 -22.83 9.01 11.88
N ARG A 5 -22.58 10.08 11.13
CA ARG A 5 -21.79 10.01 9.90
C ARG A 5 -20.30 9.89 10.16
N TRP A 6 -19.79 10.52 11.22
CA TRP A 6 -18.40 10.51 11.61
C TRP A 6 -18.23 9.97 13.02
N GLN A 7 -17.32 9.03 13.19
CA GLN A 7 -16.94 8.47 14.49
C GLN A 7 -15.42 8.46 14.62
N THR A 8 -14.92 8.68 15.83
CA THR A 8 -13.48 8.68 16.12
C THR A 8 -13.17 7.59 17.13
N LEU A 9 -12.32 6.62 16.71
CA LEU A 9 -11.72 5.60 17.57
C LEU A 9 -10.32 6.06 17.97
N LEU A 10 -10.15 6.46 19.23
CA LEU A 10 -8.87 6.73 19.83
C LEU A 10 -8.30 5.42 20.37
N GLY A 11 -7.39 4.81 19.64
CA GLY A 11 -6.79 3.54 20.06
C GLY A 11 -5.28 3.66 20.22
N VAL A 12 -4.77 3.33 21.41
CA VAL A 12 -3.32 3.32 21.64
C VAL A 12 -2.62 2.25 20.80
N THR A 13 -1.33 2.40 20.58
CA THR A 13 -0.53 1.40 19.87
C THR A 13 -0.60 0.05 20.61
N GLY A 14 -0.93 -1.02 19.89
CA GLY A 14 -1.04 -2.38 20.46
C GLY A 14 -2.36 -2.69 21.16
N SER A 15 -3.37 -1.80 21.11
CA SER A 15 -4.70 -2.07 21.68
C SER A 15 -5.59 -2.96 20.81
N GLY A 16 -5.17 -3.33 19.59
CA GLY A 16 -5.96 -4.16 18.67
C GLY A 16 -6.94 -3.36 17.82
N LYS A 17 -6.62 -2.12 17.44
CA LYS A 17 -7.47 -1.28 16.57
C LYS A 17 -7.95 -2.00 15.32
N THR A 18 -7.03 -2.63 14.57
CA THR A 18 -7.35 -3.38 13.34
C THR A 18 -8.36 -4.49 13.62
N PHE A 19 -8.19 -5.22 14.71
CA PHE A 19 -9.11 -6.29 15.12
C PHE A 19 -10.50 -5.73 15.45
N THR A 20 -10.59 -4.62 16.19
CA THR A 20 -11.87 -3.95 16.50
C THR A 20 -12.58 -3.53 15.22
N ILE A 21 -11.87 -2.87 14.30
CA ILE A 21 -12.43 -2.43 13.03
C ILE A 21 -12.86 -3.62 12.17
N SER A 22 -12.10 -4.71 12.15
CA SER A 22 -12.48 -5.94 11.44
C SER A 22 -13.79 -6.51 11.97
N ASN A 23 -14.00 -6.52 13.29
CA ASN A 23 -15.28 -6.95 13.86
C ASN A 23 -16.44 -6.01 13.49
N VAL A 24 -16.20 -4.70 13.42
CA VAL A 24 -17.21 -3.74 12.95
C VAL A 24 -17.56 -4.00 11.49
N ILE A 25 -16.58 -4.18 10.62
CA ILE A 25 -16.77 -4.51 9.20
C ILE A 25 -17.57 -5.79 9.05
N ALA A 26 -17.21 -6.85 9.78
CA ALA A 26 -17.90 -8.14 9.75
C ALA A 26 -19.39 -8.02 10.16
N GLN A 27 -19.70 -7.22 11.19
CA GLN A 27 -21.07 -7.04 11.66
C GLN A 27 -21.93 -6.18 10.74
N ILE A 28 -21.32 -5.16 10.10
CA ILE A 28 -22.04 -4.25 9.20
C ILE A 28 -22.27 -4.91 7.85
N ASN A 29 -21.33 -5.74 7.37
CA ASN A 29 -21.36 -6.46 6.10
C ASN A 29 -21.71 -5.55 4.91
N ARG A 30 -20.97 -4.45 4.77
CA ARG A 30 -21.08 -3.49 3.66
C ARG A 30 -19.72 -3.31 2.99
N PRO A 31 -19.68 -2.99 1.69
CA PRO A 31 -18.42 -2.61 1.04
C PRO A 31 -17.68 -1.55 1.85
N THR A 32 -16.41 -1.78 2.07
CA THR A 32 -15.60 -0.94 2.97
C THR A 32 -14.33 -0.47 2.28
N LEU A 33 -14.06 0.83 2.35
CA LEU A 33 -12.81 1.45 1.94
C LEU A 33 -11.94 1.72 3.18
N VAL A 34 -10.78 1.07 3.26
CA VAL A 34 -9.79 1.29 4.31
C VAL A 34 -8.67 2.15 3.75
N LEU A 35 -8.56 3.38 4.26
CA LEU A 35 -7.57 4.37 3.81
C LEU A 35 -6.34 4.35 4.69
N SER A 36 -5.16 4.35 4.06
CA SER A 36 -3.87 4.49 4.71
C SER A 36 -3.00 5.54 4.02
N HIS A 37 -2.20 6.27 4.79
CA HIS A 37 -1.41 7.40 4.27
C HIS A 37 -0.14 6.99 3.51
N ASN A 38 0.28 5.71 3.55
CA ASN A 38 1.43 5.22 2.79
C ASN A 38 1.26 3.77 2.31
N LYS A 39 2.08 3.38 1.31
CA LYS A 39 2.03 2.05 0.68
C LYS A 39 2.36 0.91 1.64
N THR A 40 3.35 1.09 2.53
CA THR A 40 3.82 0.05 3.46
C THR A 40 2.75 -0.29 4.49
N LEU A 41 2.12 0.73 5.07
CA LEU A 41 1.03 0.53 6.03
C LEU A 41 -0.22 -0.05 5.36
N ALA A 42 -0.52 0.40 4.13
CA ALA A 42 -1.60 -0.18 3.34
C ALA A 42 -1.35 -1.68 3.06
N ALA A 43 -0.11 -2.08 2.72
CA ALA A 43 0.25 -3.49 2.52
C ALA A 43 0.09 -4.32 3.81
N GLN A 44 0.50 -3.76 4.95
CA GLN A 44 0.31 -4.42 6.25
C GLN A 44 -1.18 -4.62 6.56
N LEU A 45 -2.00 -3.58 6.43
CA LEU A 45 -3.45 -3.65 6.65
C LEU A 45 -4.12 -4.65 5.70
N TYR A 46 -3.72 -4.67 4.43
CA TYR A 46 -4.19 -5.63 3.46
C TYR A 46 -3.90 -7.07 3.90
N GLY A 47 -2.66 -7.35 4.32
CA GLY A 47 -2.27 -8.67 4.83
C GLY A 47 -3.03 -9.09 6.10
N GLU A 48 -3.21 -8.16 7.06
CA GLU A 48 -3.99 -8.41 8.28
C GLU A 48 -5.46 -8.68 7.96
N LEU A 49 -6.08 -7.85 7.11
CA LEU A 49 -7.50 -8.01 6.73
C LEU A 49 -7.73 -9.30 5.94
N LYS A 50 -6.83 -9.70 5.04
CA LYS A 50 -6.92 -11.02 4.37
C LYS A 50 -6.91 -12.20 5.34
N GLN A 51 -6.19 -12.08 6.46
CA GLN A 51 -6.20 -13.12 7.50
C GLN A 51 -7.52 -13.14 8.27
N PHE A 52 -8.08 -11.97 8.59
CA PHE A 52 -9.36 -11.87 9.29
C PHE A 52 -10.55 -12.24 8.40
N PHE A 53 -10.46 -11.97 7.10
CA PHE A 53 -11.53 -12.18 6.12
C PHE A 53 -11.12 -13.14 5.00
N PRO A 54 -10.95 -14.44 5.32
CA PRO A 54 -10.44 -15.42 4.33
C PRO A 54 -11.39 -15.72 3.17
N HIS A 55 -12.66 -15.36 3.25
CA HIS A 55 -13.69 -15.61 2.24
C HIS A 55 -14.21 -14.35 1.55
N ASN A 56 -13.91 -13.18 2.10
CA ASN A 56 -14.30 -11.90 1.53
C ASN A 56 -13.40 -11.49 0.38
N ALA A 57 -13.89 -10.59 -0.48
CA ALA A 57 -13.06 -9.92 -1.47
C ALA A 57 -12.25 -8.80 -0.79
N VAL A 58 -11.07 -9.14 -0.28
CA VAL A 58 -10.13 -8.14 0.25
C VAL A 58 -9.18 -7.75 -0.85
N GLU A 59 -9.24 -6.50 -1.28
CA GLU A 59 -8.56 -5.98 -2.45
C GLU A 59 -7.59 -4.84 -2.11
N TYR A 60 -6.62 -4.59 -3.01
CA TYR A 60 -5.55 -3.64 -2.78
C TYR A 60 -5.50 -2.58 -3.88
N PHE A 61 -5.57 -1.30 -3.52
CA PHE A 61 -5.63 -0.20 -4.47
C PHE A 61 -4.68 0.93 -4.08
N ILE A 62 -3.45 0.88 -4.61
CA ILE A 62 -2.44 1.93 -4.40
C ILE A 62 -1.94 2.50 -5.72
N SER A 63 -1.03 3.47 -5.66
CA SER A 63 -0.35 3.97 -6.85
C SER A 63 0.49 2.85 -7.49
N TYR A 64 0.23 2.57 -8.77
CA TYR A 64 0.87 1.51 -9.55
C TYR A 64 2.26 1.88 -10.11
N TYR A 65 2.82 3.01 -9.66
CA TYR A 65 4.17 3.41 -10.03
C TYR A 65 5.20 2.92 -9.01
N ASP A 66 6.23 2.18 -9.48
CA ASP A 66 7.43 1.90 -8.70
C ASP A 66 8.27 3.17 -8.55
N PHE A 67 8.34 3.92 -9.66
CA PHE A 67 8.95 5.24 -9.72
C PHE A 67 8.00 6.21 -10.43
N TYR A 68 7.87 7.42 -9.89
CA TYR A 68 7.06 8.47 -10.48
C TYR A 68 7.71 9.83 -10.31
N GLN A 69 8.12 10.43 -11.42
CA GLN A 69 8.51 11.83 -11.50
C GLN A 69 7.43 12.59 -12.27
N PRO A 70 6.66 13.45 -11.61
CA PRO A 70 5.64 14.23 -12.29
C PRO A 70 6.28 15.24 -13.25
N GLU A 71 5.61 15.48 -14.38
CA GLU A 71 5.94 16.58 -15.28
C GLU A 71 5.88 17.91 -14.54
N ALA A 72 6.92 18.73 -14.66
CA ALA A 72 6.98 20.04 -14.02
C ALA A 72 7.82 21.02 -14.83
N TYR A 73 7.58 22.32 -14.63
CA TYR A 73 8.41 23.37 -15.18
C TYR A 73 8.81 24.34 -14.05
N ILE A 74 10.08 24.73 -14.02
CA ILE A 74 10.64 25.66 -13.04
C ILE A 74 11.00 26.96 -13.79
N PRO A 75 10.13 27.97 -13.78
CA PRO A 75 10.33 29.20 -14.56
C PRO A 75 11.62 29.93 -14.22
N SER A 76 12.03 29.96 -12.95
CA SER A 76 13.23 30.66 -12.50
C SER A 76 14.54 30.08 -13.06
N MET A 77 14.51 28.83 -13.53
CA MET A 77 15.67 28.12 -14.11
C MET A 77 15.47 27.79 -15.58
N ASP A 78 14.36 28.15 -16.17
CA ASP A 78 13.89 27.69 -17.49
C ASP A 78 14.08 26.17 -17.67
N LYS A 79 13.74 25.40 -16.61
CA LYS A 79 13.99 23.96 -16.58
C LYS A 79 12.68 23.18 -16.69
N TYR A 80 12.51 22.48 -17.79
CA TYR A 80 11.45 21.49 -17.94
C TYR A 80 11.89 20.14 -17.41
N ILE A 81 11.04 19.51 -16.63
CA ILE A 81 11.20 18.16 -16.08
C ILE A 81 10.16 17.29 -16.77
N ALA A 82 10.63 16.38 -17.62
CA ALA A 82 9.74 15.44 -18.26
C ALA A 82 9.12 14.46 -17.25
N LYS A 83 7.91 14.01 -17.55
CA LYS A 83 7.29 12.91 -16.82
C LYS A 83 8.13 11.65 -17.01
N ASP A 84 8.51 11.01 -15.90
CA ASP A 84 9.19 9.71 -15.90
C ASP A 84 8.46 8.78 -14.93
N LEU A 85 8.18 7.56 -15.38
CA LEU A 85 7.43 6.59 -14.60
C LEU A 85 7.81 5.16 -14.97
N LYS A 86 7.75 4.30 -13.96
CA LYS A 86 7.83 2.85 -14.13
C LYS A 86 6.58 2.23 -13.53
N ILE A 87 5.78 1.61 -14.38
CA ILE A 87 4.56 0.90 -13.98
C ILE A 87 4.95 -0.44 -13.36
N ASN A 88 4.21 -0.84 -12.35
CA ASN A 88 4.26 -2.17 -11.75
C ASN A 88 3.01 -2.94 -12.18
N ASP A 89 3.19 -3.92 -13.05
CA ASP A 89 2.10 -4.70 -13.64
C ASP A 89 1.30 -5.47 -12.57
N GLU A 90 1.97 -5.95 -11.52
CA GLU A 90 1.30 -6.64 -10.41
C GLU A 90 0.34 -5.70 -9.66
N ILE A 91 0.78 -4.46 -9.38
CA ILE A 91 -0.08 -3.47 -8.72
C ILE A 91 -1.21 -3.03 -9.66
N GLU A 92 -0.96 -2.92 -10.97
CA GLU A 92 -2.02 -2.62 -11.95
C GLU A 92 -3.09 -3.72 -11.94
N ARG A 93 -2.69 -4.98 -11.93
CA ARG A 93 -3.58 -6.14 -11.81
C ARG A 93 -4.42 -6.08 -10.53
N LEU A 94 -3.81 -5.76 -9.38
CA LEU A 94 -4.53 -5.62 -8.11
C LEU A 94 -5.56 -4.49 -8.15
N ARG A 95 -5.27 -3.39 -8.84
CA ARG A 95 -6.21 -2.29 -9.03
C ARG A 95 -7.40 -2.69 -9.90
N LEU A 96 -7.15 -3.41 -11.01
CA LEU A 96 -8.21 -3.97 -11.85
C LEU A 96 -9.11 -4.91 -11.05
N ARG A 97 -8.51 -5.74 -10.20
CA ARG A 97 -9.24 -6.65 -9.34
C ARG A 97 -10.13 -5.92 -8.33
N ALA A 98 -9.64 -4.83 -7.73
CA ALA A 98 -10.44 -4.01 -6.82
C ALA A 98 -11.65 -3.38 -7.52
N THR A 99 -11.48 -2.82 -8.72
CA THR A 99 -12.60 -2.24 -9.50
C THR A 99 -13.59 -3.31 -9.95
N SER A 100 -13.12 -4.46 -10.41
CA SER A 100 -14.00 -5.58 -10.80
C SER A 100 -14.79 -6.14 -9.61
N ALA A 101 -14.13 -6.29 -8.44
CA ALA A 101 -14.79 -6.76 -7.22
C ALA A 101 -15.90 -5.81 -6.76
N LEU A 102 -15.67 -4.50 -6.81
CA LEU A 102 -16.68 -3.50 -6.45
C LEU A 102 -17.90 -3.52 -7.36
N LEU A 103 -17.70 -3.78 -8.65
CA LEU A 103 -18.76 -3.83 -9.65
C LEU A 103 -19.45 -5.20 -9.74
N SER A 104 -18.93 -6.23 -9.07
CA SER A 104 -19.51 -7.59 -9.07
C SER A 104 -20.82 -7.73 -8.29
N GLY A 105 -21.28 -6.67 -7.61
CA GLY A 105 -22.47 -6.69 -6.77
C GLY A 105 -22.30 -7.36 -5.40
N ARG A 106 -21.08 -7.76 -5.02
CA ARG A 106 -20.76 -8.33 -3.70
C ARG A 106 -20.83 -7.25 -2.62
N ASN A 107 -21.39 -7.60 -1.46
CA ASN A 107 -21.43 -6.72 -0.29
C ASN A 107 -20.23 -6.89 0.64
N ASP A 108 -19.45 -7.95 0.48
CA ASP A 108 -18.34 -8.32 1.35
C ASP A 108 -16.97 -7.84 0.81
N VAL A 109 -16.97 -6.77 0.01
CA VAL A 109 -15.74 -6.20 -0.58
C VAL A 109 -15.07 -5.26 0.41
N ILE A 110 -13.78 -5.47 0.64
CA ILE A 110 -12.92 -4.60 1.47
C ILE A 110 -11.76 -4.13 0.61
N VAL A 111 -11.69 -2.84 0.31
CA VAL A 111 -10.57 -2.27 -0.47
C VAL A 111 -9.64 -1.50 0.46
N VAL A 112 -8.38 -1.95 0.53
CA VAL A 112 -7.32 -1.20 1.22
C VAL A 112 -6.62 -0.29 0.23
N SER A 113 -6.66 1.00 0.49
CA SER A 113 -6.15 2.00 -0.45
C SER A 113 -5.23 3.03 0.21
N SER A 114 -4.31 3.55 -0.60
CA SER A 114 -3.64 4.82 -0.29
C SER A 114 -4.45 6.00 -0.83
N VAL A 115 -3.91 7.21 -0.74
CA VAL A 115 -4.52 8.41 -1.32
C VAL A 115 -4.79 8.31 -2.83
N SER A 116 -4.29 7.27 -3.51
CA SER A 116 -4.56 7.03 -4.94
C SER A 116 -6.04 6.83 -5.27
N CYS A 117 -6.88 6.50 -4.30
CA CYS A 117 -8.33 6.35 -4.48
C CYS A 117 -9.06 7.63 -4.91
N ILE A 118 -8.48 8.82 -4.66
CA ILE A 118 -9.07 10.10 -5.04
C ILE A 118 -8.60 10.61 -6.41
N TYR A 119 -7.72 9.89 -7.08
CA TYR A 119 -7.23 10.23 -8.42
C TYR A 119 -8.12 9.66 -9.52
N GLY A 120 -8.08 10.31 -10.68
CA GLY A 120 -8.91 9.97 -11.83
C GLY A 120 -8.80 8.50 -12.26
N LEU A 121 -9.96 7.90 -12.48
CA LEU A 121 -10.20 6.61 -13.12
C LEU A 121 -11.19 6.79 -14.28
N GLY A 122 -11.43 5.74 -15.05
CA GLY A 122 -12.54 5.68 -16.01
C GLY A 122 -13.91 5.75 -15.31
N SER A 123 -14.96 6.03 -16.08
CA SER A 123 -16.34 5.96 -15.60
C SER A 123 -16.70 4.51 -15.24
N PRO A 124 -17.32 4.25 -14.07
CA PRO A 124 -17.84 2.93 -13.74
C PRO A 124 -18.87 2.41 -14.76
N GLU A 125 -19.68 3.32 -15.31
CA GLU A 125 -20.70 2.98 -16.32
C GLU A 125 -20.06 2.55 -17.63
N ASP A 126 -19.04 3.29 -18.11
CA ASP A 126 -18.29 2.92 -19.31
C ASP A 126 -17.53 1.59 -19.11
N TRP A 127 -17.03 1.34 -17.91
CA TRP A 127 -16.37 0.09 -17.56
C TRP A 127 -17.37 -1.09 -17.59
N MET A 128 -18.54 -0.93 -16.97
CA MET A 128 -19.59 -1.96 -16.97
C MET A 128 -20.17 -2.23 -18.35
N ALA A 129 -20.31 -1.20 -19.19
CA ALA A 129 -20.80 -1.35 -20.56
C ALA A 129 -19.88 -2.23 -21.44
N GLN A 130 -18.64 -2.38 -21.06
CA GLN A 130 -17.65 -3.19 -21.78
C GLN A 130 -17.54 -4.62 -21.25
N VAL A 131 -18.18 -4.97 -20.12
CA VAL A 131 -18.12 -6.32 -19.55
C VAL A 131 -18.84 -7.31 -20.46
N VAL A 132 -18.16 -8.40 -20.82
CA VAL A 132 -18.74 -9.50 -21.56
C VAL A 132 -19.17 -10.59 -20.60
N GLU A 133 -20.47 -10.84 -20.54
CA GLU A 133 -21.03 -11.96 -19.79
C GLU A 133 -21.06 -13.20 -20.68
N LEU A 134 -20.52 -14.31 -20.18
CA LEU A 134 -20.54 -15.62 -20.80
C LEU A 134 -21.34 -16.57 -19.94
N ARG A 135 -22.19 -17.39 -20.58
CA ARG A 135 -22.95 -18.46 -19.92
C ARG A 135 -22.82 -19.75 -20.70
N GLN A 136 -22.71 -20.86 -20.01
CA GLN A 136 -22.80 -22.17 -20.64
C GLN A 136 -24.17 -22.33 -21.33
N GLY A 137 -24.20 -22.78 -22.57
CA GLY A 137 -25.40 -22.86 -23.41
C GLY A 137 -25.80 -21.55 -24.08
N MET A 138 -24.99 -20.49 -23.98
CA MET A 138 -25.26 -19.21 -24.63
C MET A 138 -24.87 -19.26 -26.11
N GLU A 139 -25.74 -18.78 -26.99
CA GLU A 139 -25.41 -18.55 -28.38
C GLU A 139 -24.50 -17.33 -28.53
N MET A 140 -23.31 -17.52 -29.04
CA MET A 140 -22.33 -16.47 -29.33
C MET A 140 -21.40 -16.93 -30.46
N ASP A 141 -21.25 -16.12 -31.49
CA ASP A 141 -20.27 -16.40 -32.54
C ASP A 141 -18.84 -16.28 -32.00
N ARG A 142 -18.00 -17.28 -32.27
CA ARG A 142 -16.62 -17.33 -31.79
C ARG A 142 -15.79 -16.14 -32.27
N ASP A 143 -15.94 -15.75 -33.53
CA ASP A 143 -15.14 -14.66 -34.11
C ASP A 143 -15.63 -13.30 -33.61
N GLU A 144 -16.94 -13.15 -33.32
CA GLU A 144 -17.48 -12.00 -32.60
C GLU A 144 -16.90 -11.90 -31.18
N PHE A 145 -16.80 -13.03 -30.49
CA PHE A 145 -16.16 -13.04 -29.15
C PHE A 145 -14.68 -12.66 -29.21
N LEU A 146 -13.93 -13.15 -30.22
CA LEU A 146 -12.54 -12.74 -30.39
C LEU A 146 -12.39 -11.25 -30.68
N GLN A 147 -13.27 -10.65 -31.49
CA GLN A 147 -13.29 -9.21 -31.73
C GLN A 147 -13.58 -8.43 -30.43
N LYS A 148 -14.53 -8.90 -29.61
CA LYS A 148 -14.79 -8.34 -28.29
C LYS A 148 -13.56 -8.40 -27.37
N LEU A 149 -12.82 -9.51 -27.33
CA LEU A 149 -11.59 -9.61 -26.55
C LEU A 149 -10.56 -8.57 -26.98
N VAL A 150 -10.36 -8.38 -28.28
CA VAL A 150 -9.44 -7.36 -28.80
C VAL A 150 -9.90 -5.93 -28.41
N SER A 151 -11.20 -5.64 -28.51
CA SER A 151 -11.75 -4.34 -28.10
C SER A 151 -11.61 -4.09 -26.59
N LEU A 152 -11.56 -5.15 -25.78
CA LEU A 152 -11.28 -5.12 -24.33
C LEU A 152 -9.79 -5.05 -24.00
N HIS A 153 -8.92 -4.84 -25.00
CA HIS A 153 -7.45 -4.80 -24.88
C HIS A 153 -6.80 -6.09 -24.42
N TYR A 154 -7.38 -7.24 -24.74
CA TYR A 154 -6.70 -8.52 -24.65
C TYR A 154 -5.83 -8.73 -25.89
N PHE A 155 -4.63 -9.29 -25.69
CA PHE A 155 -3.71 -9.59 -26.77
C PHE A 155 -3.70 -11.08 -27.05
N ARG A 156 -3.73 -11.44 -28.33
CA ARG A 156 -3.54 -12.84 -28.72
C ARG A 156 -2.07 -13.21 -28.58
N ASP A 157 -1.81 -14.26 -27.83
CA ASP A 157 -0.49 -14.85 -27.68
C ASP A 157 -0.64 -16.37 -27.53
N ASP A 158 -0.22 -17.10 -28.55
CA ASP A 158 -0.39 -18.56 -28.57
C ASP A 158 0.72 -19.29 -27.77
N VAL A 159 1.75 -18.58 -27.29
CA VAL A 159 2.90 -19.11 -26.55
C VAL A 159 2.80 -18.76 -25.07
N ASP A 160 2.69 -17.49 -24.72
CA ASP A 160 2.64 -17.00 -23.35
C ASP A 160 1.21 -16.64 -22.95
N LEU A 161 0.62 -17.44 -22.05
CA LEU A 161 -0.71 -17.23 -21.51
C LEU A 161 -0.60 -16.55 -20.12
N SER A 162 -0.46 -15.22 -20.14
CA SER A 162 -0.35 -14.38 -18.94
C SER A 162 -1.55 -13.41 -18.83
N PRO A 163 -1.74 -12.68 -17.72
CA PRO A 163 -2.87 -11.78 -17.54
C PRO A 163 -3.05 -10.78 -18.69
N GLY A 164 -4.28 -10.66 -19.18
CA GLY A 164 -4.64 -9.81 -20.33
C GLY A 164 -4.33 -10.45 -21.70
N ARG A 165 -4.01 -11.76 -21.74
CA ARG A 165 -3.74 -12.49 -22.98
C ARG A 165 -4.73 -13.63 -23.19
N PHE A 166 -4.91 -13.99 -24.47
CA PHE A 166 -5.69 -15.14 -24.87
C PHE A 166 -5.00 -15.92 -26.00
N ARG A 167 -5.31 -17.20 -26.09
CA ARG A 167 -4.89 -18.06 -27.22
C ARG A 167 -6.07 -18.83 -27.78
N VAL A 168 -5.97 -19.21 -29.04
CA VAL A 168 -7.03 -19.92 -29.77
C VAL A 168 -6.50 -21.25 -30.31
N ARG A 169 -7.19 -22.34 -30.00
CA ARG A 169 -6.86 -23.69 -30.51
C ARG A 169 -8.15 -24.35 -31.00
N GLY A 170 -8.45 -24.22 -32.28
CA GLY A 170 -9.71 -24.69 -32.84
C GLY A 170 -10.90 -23.96 -32.24
N ASP A 171 -11.79 -24.73 -31.64
CA ASP A 171 -13.01 -24.19 -30.98
C ASP A 171 -12.80 -23.88 -29.50
N VAL A 172 -11.56 -23.95 -29.03
CA VAL A 172 -11.18 -23.66 -27.63
C VAL A 172 -10.46 -22.32 -27.56
N ILE A 173 -10.93 -21.44 -26.67
CA ILE A 173 -10.29 -20.18 -26.34
C ILE A 173 -9.86 -20.22 -24.89
N ASP A 174 -8.54 -20.16 -24.66
CA ASP A 174 -7.96 -20.00 -23.33
C ASP A 174 -7.64 -18.52 -23.10
N LEU A 175 -8.11 -17.96 -21.99
CA LEU A 175 -8.02 -16.53 -21.64
C LEU A 175 -7.57 -16.37 -20.20
N VAL A 176 -6.57 -15.52 -19.93
CA VAL A 176 -6.28 -15.06 -18.55
C VAL A 176 -6.85 -13.67 -18.37
N PRO A 177 -7.90 -13.49 -17.53
CA PRO A 177 -8.44 -12.17 -17.22
C PRO A 177 -7.36 -11.23 -16.70
N GLY A 178 -7.41 -9.94 -17.08
CA GLY A 178 -6.39 -8.97 -16.70
C GLY A 178 -6.22 -8.78 -15.19
N HIS A 179 -7.23 -9.16 -14.40
CA HIS A 179 -7.27 -9.06 -12.94
C HIS A 179 -7.04 -10.38 -12.19
N GLU A 180 -6.89 -11.51 -12.92
CA GLU A 180 -6.76 -12.85 -12.34
C GLU A 180 -5.42 -13.50 -12.72
N GLU A 181 -5.05 -14.56 -12.01
CA GLU A 181 -3.91 -15.41 -12.35
C GLU A 181 -4.34 -16.74 -12.98
N LEU A 182 -5.58 -17.14 -12.71
CA LEU A 182 -6.17 -18.34 -13.26
C LEU A 182 -6.74 -18.04 -14.64
N ALA A 183 -6.61 -18.99 -15.53
CA ALA A 183 -7.14 -18.91 -16.88
C ALA A 183 -8.57 -19.47 -16.94
N LEU A 184 -9.35 -18.92 -17.87
CA LEU A 184 -10.62 -19.47 -18.30
C LEU A 184 -10.42 -20.20 -19.62
N ARG A 185 -10.92 -21.41 -19.70
CA ARG A 185 -11.08 -22.18 -20.94
C ARG A 185 -12.52 -22.12 -21.36
N ILE A 186 -12.79 -21.63 -22.55
CA ILE A 186 -14.11 -21.49 -23.15
C ILE A 186 -14.13 -22.39 -24.38
N GLU A 187 -14.97 -23.40 -24.35
CA GLU A 187 -15.14 -24.35 -25.46
C GLU A 187 -16.43 -24.02 -26.20
N PHE A 188 -16.33 -23.95 -27.53
CA PHE A 188 -17.45 -23.70 -28.41
C PHE A 188 -17.86 -24.98 -29.14
N PHE A 189 -19.15 -25.18 -29.27
CA PHE A 189 -19.73 -26.17 -30.17
C PHE A 189 -20.60 -25.46 -31.21
N GLY A 190 -20.04 -25.21 -32.41
CA GLY A 190 -20.64 -24.32 -33.37
C GLY A 190 -20.71 -22.87 -32.88
N SER A 191 -21.91 -22.34 -32.74
CA SER A 191 -22.17 -21.00 -32.18
C SER A 191 -22.61 -21.00 -30.72
N GLU A 192 -22.48 -22.11 -30.01
CA GLU A 192 -22.88 -22.23 -28.62
C GLU A 192 -21.65 -22.44 -27.71
N ILE A 193 -21.65 -21.81 -26.54
CA ILE A 193 -20.65 -22.05 -25.50
C ILE A 193 -20.98 -23.36 -24.79
N ASP A 194 -20.20 -24.41 -25.09
CA ASP A 194 -20.39 -25.76 -24.55
C ASP A 194 -19.94 -25.84 -23.09
N SER A 195 -18.72 -25.34 -22.80
CA SER A 195 -18.18 -25.37 -21.45
C SER A 195 -17.35 -24.13 -21.10
N ILE A 196 -17.33 -23.79 -19.80
CA ILE A 196 -16.44 -22.77 -19.22
C ILE A 196 -15.72 -23.42 -18.06
N GLN A 197 -14.38 -23.48 -18.12
CA GLN A 197 -13.55 -24.11 -17.09
C GLN A 197 -12.50 -23.12 -16.56
N THR A 198 -12.22 -23.19 -15.27
CA THR A 198 -11.08 -22.47 -14.66
C THR A 198 -9.91 -23.41 -14.54
N PHE A 199 -8.72 -22.99 -14.98
CA PHE A 199 -7.50 -23.79 -14.91
C PHE A 199 -6.26 -22.96 -14.58
N ASP A 200 -5.20 -23.61 -14.09
CA ASP A 200 -3.90 -22.96 -13.87
C ASP A 200 -3.14 -22.88 -15.21
N PRO A 201 -2.82 -21.67 -15.71
CA PRO A 201 -2.16 -21.52 -17.02
C PRO A 201 -0.75 -22.08 -17.06
N LYS A 202 -0.10 -22.30 -15.91
CA LYS A 202 1.28 -22.85 -15.81
C LYS A 202 1.29 -24.37 -15.85
N THR A 203 0.37 -25.02 -15.14
CA THR A 203 0.32 -26.49 -15.04
C THR A 203 -0.68 -27.11 -16.02
N GLY A 204 -1.67 -26.33 -16.49
CA GLY A 204 -2.79 -26.82 -17.29
C GLY A 204 -3.86 -27.57 -16.48
N GLU A 205 -3.73 -27.62 -15.15
CA GLU A 205 -4.65 -28.33 -14.27
C GLU A 205 -6.02 -27.62 -14.20
N ILE A 206 -7.09 -28.36 -14.47
CA ILE A 206 -8.47 -27.85 -14.35
C ILE A 206 -8.83 -27.80 -12.87
N ILE A 207 -9.20 -26.61 -12.41
CA ILE A 207 -9.54 -26.33 -11.00
C ILE A 207 -11.04 -26.41 -10.78
N GLY A 208 -11.84 -25.99 -11.77
CA GLY A 208 -13.28 -25.97 -11.66
C GLY A 208 -14.00 -25.82 -13.00
N SER A 209 -15.31 -26.06 -12.98
CA SER A 209 -16.20 -25.76 -14.10
C SER A 209 -17.19 -24.70 -13.65
N GLU A 210 -17.40 -23.69 -14.50
CA GLU A 210 -18.23 -22.52 -14.20
C GLU A 210 -19.45 -22.53 -15.12
N LYS A 211 -20.59 -22.09 -14.60
CA LYS A 211 -21.80 -21.91 -15.41
C LYS A 211 -21.87 -20.56 -16.11
N TYR A 212 -21.13 -19.59 -15.59
CA TYR A 212 -21.05 -18.23 -16.12
C TYR A 212 -19.69 -17.62 -15.79
N ALA A 213 -19.22 -16.73 -16.64
CA ALA A 213 -18.02 -15.93 -16.40
C ALA A 213 -18.24 -14.49 -16.86
N PHE A 214 -17.58 -13.55 -16.20
CA PHE A 214 -17.57 -12.14 -16.60
C PHE A 214 -16.15 -11.75 -17.04
N ILE A 215 -16.02 -11.28 -18.26
CA ILE A 215 -14.77 -10.81 -18.82
C ILE A 215 -14.74 -9.29 -18.73
N TYR A 216 -13.88 -8.78 -17.87
CA TYR A 216 -13.65 -7.36 -17.69
C TYR A 216 -12.53 -6.86 -18.63
N PRO A 217 -12.46 -5.56 -18.97
CA PRO A 217 -11.36 -4.99 -19.72
C PRO A 217 -10.00 -5.32 -19.09
N ALA A 218 -8.99 -5.60 -19.94
CA ALA A 218 -7.66 -5.95 -19.49
C ALA A 218 -6.86 -4.75 -18.95
N ARG A 219 -7.33 -3.51 -19.16
CA ARG A 219 -6.71 -2.25 -18.71
C ARG A 219 -7.71 -1.28 -18.16
N GLN A 220 -7.28 -0.38 -17.25
CA GLN A 220 -8.14 0.59 -16.56
C GLN A 220 -8.69 1.72 -17.45
N PHE A 221 -8.00 2.06 -18.54
CA PHE A 221 -8.39 3.13 -19.43
C PHE A 221 -8.61 2.56 -20.85
N VAL A 222 -9.85 2.32 -21.17
CA VAL A 222 -10.28 1.90 -22.50
C VAL A 222 -11.20 3.01 -23.03
N ALA A 223 -10.73 3.75 -24.02
CA ALA A 223 -11.57 4.70 -24.74
C ALA A 223 -12.16 3.99 -25.96
N ASP A 224 -13.46 4.09 -26.12
CA ASP A 224 -14.15 3.71 -27.36
C ASP A 224 -13.64 4.59 -28.52
N SER A 225 -13.44 4.02 -29.71
CA SER A 225 -12.94 4.73 -30.88
C SER A 225 -13.81 5.93 -31.26
N GLU A 226 -15.13 5.81 -31.16
CA GLU A 226 -16.05 6.93 -31.44
C GLU A 226 -15.90 8.07 -30.42
N LYS A 227 -15.76 7.74 -29.13
CA LYS A 227 -15.50 8.74 -28.10
C LYS A 227 -14.15 9.43 -28.28
N LEU A 228 -13.14 8.69 -28.73
CA LEU A 228 -11.82 9.24 -28.98
C LEU A 228 -11.83 10.25 -30.14
N GLU A 229 -12.57 9.99 -31.22
CA GLU A 229 -12.73 10.95 -32.33
C GLU A 229 -13.42 12.25 -31.87
N VAL A 230 -14.49 12.15 -31.07
CA VAL A 230 -15.17 13.32 -30.51
C VAL A 230 -14.22 14.11 -29.60
N ALA A 231 -13.44 13.40 -28.77
CA ALA A 231 -12.45 14.03 -27.89
C ALA A 231 -11.37 14.75 -28.67
N MET A 232 -10.83 14.16 -29.76
CA MET A 232 -9.81 14.80 -30.62
C MET A 232 -10.30 16.11 -31.22
N ARG A 233 -11.54 16.17 -31.73
CA ARG A 233 -12.14 17.42 -32.21
C ARG A 233 -12.25 18.49 -31.14
N ALA A 234 -12.70 18.09 -29.92
CA ALA A 234 -12.80 19.01 -28.79
C ALA A 234 -11.43 19.51 -28.31
N ILE A 235 -10.37 18.70 -28.41
CA ILE A 235 -8.99 19.09 -28.13
C ILE A 235 -8.48 20.10 -29.18
N GLU A 236 -8.78 19.88 -30.47
CA GLU A 236 -8.44 20.82 -31.55
C GLU A 236 -9.10 22.19 -31.37
N ASP A 237 -10.39 22.21 -30.99
CA ASP A 237 -11.13 23.43 -30.70
C ASP A 237 -10.54 24.19 -29.50
N GLU A 238 -10.20 23.47 -28.40
CA GLU A 238 -9.55 24.08 -27.23
C GLU A 238 -8.16 24.63 -27.59
N LEU A 239 -7.38 23.89 -28.40
CA LEU A 239 -6.07 24.33 -28.88
C LEU A 239 -6.20 25.63 -29.67
N ALA A 240 -7.09 25.69 -30.67
CA ALA A 240 -7.30 26.88 -31.48
C ALA A 240 -7.66 28.09 -30.61
N GLY A 241 -8.57 27.94 -29.65
CA GLY A 241 -8.93 29.00 -28.71
C GLY A 241 -7.76 29.46 -27.86
N ARG A 242 -6.97 28.51 -27.31
CA ARG A 242 -5.81 28.84 -26.47
C ARG A 242 -4.67 29.51 -27.26
N LEU A 243 -4.41 29.07 -28.48
CA LEU A 243 -3.41 29.70 -29.35
C LEU A 243 -3.75 31.15 -29.66
N ASN A 244 -5.02 31.46 -29.95
CA ASN A 244 -5.47 32.83 -30.16
C ASN A 244 -5.23 33.69 -28.91
N THR A 245 -5.50 33.16 -27.71
CA THR A 245 -5.25 33.84 -26.43
C THR A 245 -3.75 34.11 -26.22
N LEU A 246 -2.89 33.11 -26.40
CA LEU A 246 -1.45 33.25 -26.21
C LEU A 246 -0.83 34.22 -27.20
N ARG A 247 -1.28 34.19 -28.46
CA ARG A 247 -0.80 35.13 -29.50
C ARG A 247 -1.25 36.56 -29.19
N ALA A 248 -2.48 36.76 -28.68
CA ALA A 248 -2.95 38.06 -28.25
C ALA A 248 -2.20 38.61 -27.04
N GLU A 249 -1.69 37.71 -26.19
CA GLU A 249 -0.82 38.04 -25.04
C GLU A 249 0.67 38.17 -25.43
N GLU A 250 1.02 38.11 -26.71
CA GLU A 250 2.39 38.14 -27.22
C GLU A 250 3.30 36.98 -26.73
N LYS A 251 2.72 35.90 -26.23
CA LYS A 251 3.40 34.69 -25.76
C LYS A 251 3.63 33.71 -26.91
N LEU A 252 4.49 34.10 -27.87
CA LEU A 252 4.68 33.37 -29.13
C LEU A 252 5.40 32.03 -28.94
N VAL A 253 6.35 31.96 -28.01
CA VAL A 253 7.10 30.72 -27.67
C VAL A 253 6.18 29.69 -27.04
N GLU A 254 5.34 30.13 -26.10
CA GLU A 254 4.36 29.28 -25.43
C GLU A 254 3.31 28.78 -26.45
N ALA A 255 2.88 29.64 -27.35
CA ALA A 255 1.93 29.25 -28.40
C ALA A 255 2.51 28.19 -29.35
N GLN A 256 3.74 28.37 -29.82
CA GLN A 256 4.41 27.40 -30.69
C GLN A 256 4.60 26.05 -29.97
N ARG A 257 5.12 26.07 -28.75
CA ARG A 257 5.33 24.87 -27.92
C ARG A 257 4.04 24.08 -27.74
N LEU A 258 2.96 24.77 -27.39
CA LEU A 258 1.65 24.15 -27.18
C LEU A 258 1.11 23.55 -28.48
N GLU A 259 1.23 24.26 -29.58
CA GLU A 259 0.76 23.81 -30.88
C GLU A 259 1.49 22.55 -31.36
N GLU A 260 2.82 22.55 -31.32
CA GLU A 260 3.65 21.41 -31.75
C GLU A 260 3.33 20.17 -30.87
N ARG A 261 3.30 20.34 -29.56
CA ARG A 261 3.04 19.24 -28.64
C ARG A 261 1.65 18.65 -28.81
N THR A 262 0.63 19.50 -28.87
CA THR A 262 -0.76 19.02 -28.94
C THR A 262 -1.06 18.36 -30.29
N ARG A 263 -0.53 18.90 -31.40
CA ARG A 263 -0.69 18.25 -32.71
C ARG A 263 -0.01 16.90 -32.79
N TYR A 264 1.19 16.78 -32.24
CA TYR A 264 1.88 15.50 -32.11
C TYR A 264 1.08 14.48 -31.28
N ASP A 265 0.55 14.91 -30.10
CA ASP A 265 -0.25 14.05 -29.26
C ASP A 265 -1.55 13.59 -29.98
N LEU A 266 -2.20 14.47 -30.77
CA LEU A 266 -3.38 14.13 -31.59
C LEU A 266 -3.05 13.14 -32.71
N GLU A 267 -1.92 13.30 -33.38
CA GLU A 267 -1.47 12.35 -34.41
C GLU A 267 -1.22 10.96 -33.81
N MET A 268 -0.56 10.89 -32.66
CA MET A 268 -0.34 9.64 -31.95
C MET A 268 -1.67 8.98 -31.50
N MET A 269 -2.64 9.77 -31.03
CA MET A 269 -3.96 9.24 -30.67
C MET A 269 -4.70 8.69 -31.89
N LYS A 270 -4.59 9.36 -33.06
CA LYS A 270 -5.21 8.92 -34.30
C LYS A 270 -4.63 7.61 -34.82
N GLU A 271 -3.29 7.49 -34.80
CA GLU A 271 -2.59 6.34 -35.40
C GLU A 271 -2.53 5.13 -34.45
N LEU A 272 -2.35 5.37 -33.15
CA LEU A 272 -2.12 4.32 -32.14
C LEU A 272 -3.24 4.18 -31.12
N GLY A 273 -4.24 5.06 -31.13
CA GLY A 273 -5.27 5.12 -30.09
C GLY A 273 -4.76 5.64 -28.74
N TYR A 274 -3.49 6.08 -28.65
CA TYR A 274 -2.83 6.47 -27.41
C TYR A 274 -1.72 7.50 -27.65
N CYS A 275 -1.48 8.38 -26.66
CA CYS A 275 -0.31 9.25 -26.63
C CYS A 275 0.32 9.30 -25.23
N SER A 276 1.60 9.70 -25.15
CA SER A 276 2.27 9.90 -23.85
C SER A 276 1.67 11.10 -23.12
N GLY A 277 1.10 10.84 -21.93
CA GLY A 277 0.41 11.86 -21.14
C GLY A 277 -1.06 12.04 -21.53
N ILE A 278 -1.69 11.02 -22.12
CA ILE A 278 -3.11 10.99 -22.51
C ILE A 278 -4.06 11.44 -21.38
N GLU A 279 -3.65 11.22 -20.13
CA GLU A 279 -4.40 11.66 -18.96
C GLU A 279 -4.61 13.19 -18.89
N ASN A 280 -3.77 13.98 -19.56
CA ASN A 280 -3.97 15.44 -19.63
C ASN A 280 -5.18 15.83 -20.51
N TYR A 281 -5.66 14.91 -21.31
CA TYR A 281 -6.85 15.05 -22.17
C TYR A 281 -8.08 14.31 -21.58
N ALA A 282 -7.97 13.76 -20.37
CA ALA A 282 -9.00 12.94 -19.72
C ALA A 282 -10.37 13.64 -19.61
N ARG A 283 -10.41 14.98 -19.54
CA ARG A 283 -11.68 15.73 -19.54
C ARG A 283 -12.42 15.53 -20.87
N HIS A 284 -11.73 15.66 -21.99
CA HIS A 284 -12.32 15.51 -23.33
C HIS A 284 -12.69 14.06 -23.61
N ILE A 285 -11.81 13.12 -23.28
CA ILE A 285 -12.05 11.67 -23.48
C ILE A 285 -13.27 11.21 -22.68
N ALA A 286 -13.46 11.72 -21.46
CA ALA A 286 -14.61 11.41 -20.63
C ALA A 286 -15.86 12.27 -20.91
N GLY A 287 -15.82 13.21 -21.89
CA GLY A 287 -16.92 14.10 -22.22
C GLY A 287 -17.35 15.04 -21.07
N ARG A 288 -16.46 15.31 -20.09
CA ARG A 288 -16.77 16.12 -18.91
C ARG A 288 -16.75 17.62 -19.22
N LYS A 289 -17.57 18.37 -18.47
CA LYS A 289 -17.57 19.84 -18.54
C LYS A 289 -16.31 20.42 -17.84
N PRO A 290 -15.86 21.62 -18.22
CA PRO A 290 -14.80 22.32 -17.51
C PRO A 290 -15.09 22.44 -16.01
N GLY A 291 -14.08 22.09 -15.16
CA GLY A 291 -14.19 22.14 -13.70
C GLY A 291 -14.92 20.95 -13.05
N GLU A 292 -15.58 20.10 -13.83
CA GLU A 292 -16.24 18.91 -13.32
C GLU A 292 -15.21 17.92 -12.74
N ARG A 293 -15.56 17.30 -11.58
CA ARG A 293 -14.66 16.34 -10.93
C ARG A 293 -14.43 15.10 -11.79
N PRO A 294 -13.23 14.49 -11.75
CA PRO A 294 -13.01 13.20 -12.40
C PRO A 294 -13.71 12.08 -11.64
N TRP A 295 -14.03 11.00 -12.35
CA TRP A 295 -14.37 9.73 -11.75
C TRP A 295 -13.18 9.19 -10.99
N CYS A 296 -13.40 8.58 -9.83
CA CYS A 296 -12.35 8.00 -8.99
C CYS A 296 -12.81 6.67 -8.38
N LEU A 297 -11.99 6.03 -7.56
CA LEU A 297 -12.36 4.74 -6.94
C LEU A 297 -13.65 4.81 -6.12
N LEU A 298 -13.95 5.97 -5.51
CA LEU A 298 -15.15 6.14 -4.69
C LEU A 298 -16.44 6.01 -5.52
N ASP A 299 -16.38 6.30 -6.81
CA ASP A 299 -17.54 6.17 -7.72
C ASP A 299 -17.90 4.70 -8.03
N TYR A 300 -16.96 3.78 -7.81
CA TYR A 300 -17.18 2.33 -7.98
C TYR A 300 -17.86 1.70 -6.78
N PHE A 301 -17.87 2.37 -5.63
CA PHE A 301 -18.58 1.90 -4.44
C PHE A 301 -20.09 2.12 -4.56
N PRO A 302 -20.91 1.25 -3.96
CA PRO A 302 -22.35 1.54 -3.81
C PRO A 302 -22.55 2.76 -2.91
N LYS A 303 -23.73 3.37 -2.97
CA LYS A 303 -24.04 4.59 -2.18
C LYS A 303 -23.91 4.40 -0.66
N ASP A 304 -24.09 3.18 -0.17
CA ASP A 304 -24.00 2.83 1.24
C ASP A 304 -22.74 1.99 1.51
N PHE A 305 -21.60 2.65 1.59
CA PHE A 305 -20.32 2.01 1.94
C PHE A 305 -19.72 2.63 3.21
N LEU A 306 -18.78 1.92 3.83
CA LEU A 306 -18.07 2.40 5.00
C LEU A 306 -16.67 2.88 4.59
N VAL A 307 -16.23 4.01 5.14
CA VAL A 307 -14.83 4.45 5.08
C VAL A 307 -14.18 4.29 6.44
N VAL A 308 -13.04 3.65 6.48
CA VAL A 308 -12.16 3.58 7.64
C VAL A 308 -10.88 4.34 7.31
N ALA A 309 -10.66 5.47 7.95
CA ALA A 309 -9.43 6.25 7.80
C ALA A 309 -8.43 5.84 8.89
N ASP A 310 -7.47 4.99 8.54
CA ASP A 310 -6.40 4.59 9.46
C ASP A 310 -5.35 5.70 9.56
N GLU A 311 -4.79 5.87 10.76
CA GLU A 311 -3.94 7.03 11.12
C GLU A 311 -4.55 8.34 10.58
N SER A 312 -5.83 8.55 10.86
CA SER A 312 -6.68 9.59 10.25
C SER A 312 -6.10 11.00 10.38
N HIS A 313 -5.38 11.27 11.47
CA HIS A 313 -4.66 12.53 11.72
C HIS A 313 -3.56 12.85 10.68
N VAL A 314 -3.14 11.85 9.88
CA VAL A 314 -2.22 12.01 8.74
C VAL A 314 -2.96 11.82 7.42
N THR A 315 -3.81 10.79 7.33
CA THR A 315 -4.52 10.40 6.10
C THR A 315 -5.45 11.50 5.59
N LEU A 316 -6.26 12.10 6.45
CA LEU A 316 -7.20 13.16 6.04
C LEU A 316 -6.50 14.46 5.61
N PRO A 317 -5.49 14.98 6.35
CA PRO A 317 -4.67 16.10 5.86
C PRO A 317 -3.96 15.82 4.55
N GLN A 318 -3.50 14.59 4.30
CA GLN A 318 -2.90 14.20 3.02
C GLN A 318 -3.90 14.33 1.88
N ILE A 319 -5.12 13.78 2.03
CA ILE A 319 -6.21 13.94 1.04
C ILE A 319 -6.46 15.42 0.76
N ARG A 320 -6.53 16.25 1.79
CA ARG A 320 -6.74 17.71 1.66
C ARG A 320 -5.63 18.41 0.89
N GLY A 321 -4.38 18.00 1.10
CA GLY A 321 -3.20 18.63 0.47
C GLY A 321 -3.01 18.27 -1.01
N MET A 322 -3.53 17.13 -1.48
CA MET A 322 -3.23 16.61 -2.82
C MET A 322 -3.71 17.54 -3.95
N TYR A 323 -4.91 18.08 -3.85
CA TYR A 323 -5.46 18.98 -4.87
C TYR A 323 -4.61 20.24 -5.06
N GLY A 324 -4.22 20.90 -3.97
CA GLY A 324 -3.45 22.13 -4.03
C GLY A 324 -2.09 21.96 -4.69
N GLY A 325 -1.38 20.88 -4.35
CA GLY A 325 -0.08 20.56 -4.93
C GLY A 325 -0.15 20.24 -6.44
N ASP A 326 -1.12 19.43 -6.85
CA ASP A 326 -1.32 19.09 -8.27
C ASP A 326 -1.72 20.31 -9.10
N ARG A 327 -2.66 21.11 -8.60
CA ARG A 327 -3.12 22.34 -9.27
C ARG A 327 -1.98 23.34 -9.46
N SER A 328 -1.19 23.63 -8.42
CA SER A 328 -0.08 24.58 -8.50
C SER A 328 0.91 24.19 -9.60
N ARG A 329 1.33 22.93 -9.62
CA ARG A 329 2.24 22.38 -10.63
C ARG A 329 1.68 22.49 -12.05
N LYS A 330 0.43 22.07 -12.27
CA LYS A 330 -0.23 22.09 -13.59
C LYS A 330 -0.54 23.51 -14.08
N THR A 331 -0.85 24.44 -13.19
CA THR A 331 -1.05 25.85 -13.56
C THR A 331 0.20 26.41 -14.24
N VAL A 332 1.39 26.14 -13.69
CA VAL A 332 2.65 26.57 -14.31
C VAL A 332 2.83 25.94 -15.71
N LEU A 333 2.52 24.66 -15.88
CA LEU A 333 2.60 24.00 -17.20
C LEU A 333 1.65 24.61 -18.23
N VAL A 334 0.45 24.98 -17.83
CA VAL A 334 -0.57 25.61 -18.69
C VAL A 334 -0.18 27.04 -19.04
N GLU A 335 0.30 27.81 -18.08
CA GLU A 335 0.72 29.21 -18.29
C GLU A 335 1.89 29.34 -19.25
N HIS A 336 2.82 28.37 -19.23
CA HIS A 336 4.01 28.34 -20.07
C HIS A 336 3.88 27.47 -21.34
N GLY A 337 2.66 27.11 -21.75
CA GLY A 337 2.38 26.45 -23.03
C GLY A 337 2.82 24.99 -23.12
N PHE A 338 3.03 24.29 -22.00
CA PHE A 338 3.33 22.86 -22.00
C PHE A 338 2.07 22.00 -22.07
N ARG A 339 0.93 22.48 -21.55
CA ARG A 339 -0.34 21.76 -21.54
C ARG A 339 -1.53 22.68 -21.81
N LEU A 340 -2.60 22.08 -22.34
CA LEU A 340 -3.89 22.76 -22.49
C LEU A 340 -4.53 23.05 -21.13
N PRO A 341 -5.42 24.07 -21.02
CA PRO A 341 -6.17 24.35 -19.80
C PRO A 341 -6.95 23.15 -19.25
N SER A 342 -7.46 22.27 -20.12
CA SER A 342 -8.16 21.03 -19.74
C SER A 342 -7.32 20.07 -18.88
N ALA A 343 -5.99 20.16 -18.93
CA ALA A 343 -5.11 19.37 -18.08
C ALA A 343 -5.31 19.64 -16.58
N LEU A 344 -5.84 20.83 -16.23
CA LEU A 344 -6.22 21.18 -14.84
C LEU A 344 -7.40 20.36 -14.31
N ASP A 345 -8.23 19.80 -15.20
CA ASP A 345 -9.39 18.99 -14.84
C ASP A 345 -9.06 17.50 -14.66
N ASN A 346 -7.85 17.07 -15.02
CA ASN A 346 -7.27 15.81 -14.58
C ASN A 346 -6.62 16.01 -13.21
N ARG A 347 -7.37 15.93 -12.16
CA ARG A 347 -6.97 16.29 -10.81
C ARG A 347 -7.46 15.30 -9.78
N PRO A 348 -6.84 15.21 -8.59
CA PRO A 348 -7.47 14.51 -7.47
C PRO A 348 -8.73 15.24 -7.03
N LEU A 349 -9.59 14.55 -6.28
CA LEU A 349 -10.74 15.19 -5.62
C LEU A 349 -10.29 16.35 -4.74
N ARG A 350 -11.12 17.36 -4.65
CA ARG A 350 -11.04 18.33 -3.55
C ARG A 350 -11.49 17.66 -2.26
N PHE A 351 -11.05 18.18 -1.13
CA PHE A 351 -11.41 17.56 0.15
C PHE A 351 -12.93 17.63 0.41
N GLU A 352 -13.57 18.72 0.02
CA GLU A 352 -15.01 18.91 0.12
C GLU A 352 -15.78 17.87 -0.74
N GLU A 353 -15.29 17.61 -1.98
CA GLU A 353 -15.86 16.58 -2.86
C GLU A 353 -15.72 15.18 -2.24
N PHE A 354 -14.57 14.90 -1.61
CA PHE A 354 -14.37 13.65 -0.88
C PHE A 354 -15.35 13.53 0.29
N GLU A 355 -15.51 14.59 1.10
CA GLU A 355 -16.46 14.58 2.21
C GLU A 355 -17.90 14.39 1.74
N GLU A 356 -18.31 14.97 0.62
CA GLU A 356 -19.67 14.80 0.06
C GLU A 356 -19.96 13.37 -0.37
N MET A 357 -18.95 12.70 -0.96
CA MET A 357 -19.08 11.33 -1.49
C MET A 357 -19.12 10.26 -0.42
N VAL A 358 -18.48 10.46 0.74
CA VAL A 358 -18.38 9.42 1.77
C VAL A 358 -19.61 9.42 2.67
N PRO A 359 -20.40 8.33 2.74
CA PRO A 359 -21.62 8.31 3.52
C PRO A 359 -21.36 8.16 5.03
N GLN A 360 -20.38 7.37 5.42
CA GLN A 360 -20.02 7.10 6.81
C GLN A 360 -18.52 6.86 6.97
N VAL A 361 -17.93 7.48 8.01
CA VAL A 361 -16.48 7.45 8.25
C VAL A 361 -16.17 7.06 9.69
N ILE A 362 -15.26 6.11 9.86
CA ILE A 362 -14.60 5.81 11.13
C ILE A 362 -13.16 6.30 11.04
N CYS A 363 -12.83 7.31 11.82
CA CYS A 363 -11.47 7.80 11.99
C CYS A 363 -10.76 6.96 13.06
N VAL A 364 -9.64 6.36 12.71
CA VAL A 364 -8.83 5.54 13.62
C VAL A 364 -7.50 6.22 13.85
N SER A 365 -7.18 6.53 15.10
CA SER A 365 -5.93 7.22 15.44
C SER A 365 -5.55 7.01 16.90
N ALA A 366 -4.24 7.02 17.20
CA ALA A 366 -3.76 7.12 18.58
C ALA A 366 -3.73 8.58 19.08
N THR A 367 -3.73 9.54 18.15
CA THR A 367 -3.62 11.00 18.38
C THR A 367 -4.54 11.76 17.41
N PRO A 368 -5.88 11.68 17.57
CA PRO A 368 -6.82 12.38 16.70
C PRO A 368 -6.53 13.89 16.59
N SER A 369 -6.78 14.47 15.43
CA SER A 369 -6.63 15.92 15.22
C SER A 369 -7.94 16.67 15.52
N ALA A 370 -7.86 18.00 15.56
CA ALA A 370 -9.03 18.83 15.79
C ALA A 370 -10.15 18.61 14.75
N HIS A 371 -9.78 18.22 13.53
CA HIS A 371 -10.74 17.96 12.45
C HIS A 371 -11.63 16.76 12.78
N GLU A 372 -11.03 15.60 13.15
CA GLU A 372 -11.78 14.38 13.51
C GLU A 372 -12.66 14.64 14.73
N LEU A 373 -12.13 15.32 15.74
CA LEU A 373 -12.88 15.67 16.96
C LEU A 373 -14.07 16.56 16.64
N MET A 374 -13.89 17.57 15.81
CA MET A 374 -14.98 18.46 15.38
C MET A 374 -16.04 17.68 14.60
N ARG A 375 -15.64 16.79 13.65
CA ARG A 375 -16.57 16.01 12.82
C ARG A 375 -17.34 14.97 13.63
N SER A 376 -16.76 14.40 14.68
CA SER A 376 -17.44 13.46 15.60
C SER A 376 -18.20 14.18 16.74
N GLY A 377 -18.38 15.50 16.67
CA GLY A 377 -19.07 16.28 17.70
C GLY A 377 -18.39 16.24 19.07
N GLY A 378 -17.08 16.04 19.12
CA GLY A 378 -16.29 15.87 20.35
C GLY A 378 -16.40 14.49 20.98
N VAL A 379 -17.19 13.58 20.42
CA VAL A 379 -17.36 12.21 20.94
C VAL A 379 -16.24 11.31 20.41
N VAL A 380 -15.50 10.70 21.32
CA VAL A 380 -14.40 9.79 21.02
C VAL A 380 -14.64 8.45 21.72
N VAL A 381 -14.47 7.36 20.98
CA VAL A 381 -14.46 6.01 21.55
C VAL A 381 -13.01 5.68 21.92
N GLU A 382 -12.72 5.54 23.21
CA GLU A 382 -11.38 5.23 23.69
C GLU A 382 -11.14 3.71 23.73
N GLN A 383 -10.04 3.28 23.14
CA GLN A 383 -9.52 1.90 23.20
C GLN A 383 -8.11 1.93 23.78
N LEU A 384 -8.03 2.03 25.11
CA LEU A 384 -6.78 2.23 25.85
C LEU A 384 -6.16 0.92 26.34
N ILE A 385 -6.97 -0.12 26.50
CA ILE A 385 -6.51 -1.41 27.06
C ILE A 385 -5.76 -2.22 26.01
N ARG A 386 -4.55 -2.66 26.35
CA ARG A 386 -3.80 -3.67 25.59
C ARG A 386 -4.09 -5.06 26.16
N PRO A 387 -4.56 -6.00 25.34
CA PRO A 387 -4.82 -7.37 25.78
C PRO A 387 -3.58 -8.08 26.36
N THR A 388 -2.38 -7.65 25.95
CA THR A 388 -1.08 -8.15 26.45
C THR A 388 -0.72 -7.66 27.85
N GLY A 389 -1.51 -6.76 28.42
CA GLY A 389 -1.23 -6.14 29.72
C GLY A 389 -0.12 -5.08 29.72
N LEU A 390 0.52 -4.83 28.56
CA LEU A 390 1.62 -3.87 28.46
C LEU A 390 1.19 -2.45 28.81
N LEU A 391 1.92 -1.82 29.71
CA LEU A 391 1.74 -0.41 30.06
C LEU A 391 2.35 0.49 29.00
N ASP A 392 1.89 1.74 28.91
CA ASP A 392 2.65 2.76 28.18
C ASP A 392 4.06 2.91 28.81
N PRO A 393 5.11 3.23 28.02
CA PRO A 393 6.46 3.32 28.55
C PRO A 393 6.57 4.42 29.60
N GLN A 394 7.44 4.22 30.59
CA GLN A 394 7.77 5.27 31.54
C GLN A 394 8.53 6.39 30.82
N ILE A 395 8.21 7.65 31.14
CA ILE A 395 8.90 8.81 30.60
C ILE A 395 9.73 9.45 31.72
N GLU A 396 11.03 9.60 31.49
CA GLU A 396 11.96 10.33 32.37
C GLU A 396 12.42 11.62 31.69
N VAL A 397 12.47 12.71 32.44
CA VAL A 397 12.99 14.00 31.95
C VAL A 397 14.36 14.26 32.58
N HIS A 398 15.35 14.53 31.73
CA HIS A 398 16.72 14.79 32.13
C HIS A 398 17.20 16.13 31.54
N PRO A 399 18.16 16.83 32.20
CA PRO A 399 18.70 18.08 31.69
C PRO A 399 19.47 17.87 30.36
N VAL A 400 19.52 18.91 29.54
CA VAL A 400 20.28 18.90 28.26
C VAL A 400 21.79 18.83 28.53
N ALA A 401 22.27 19.45 29.62
CA ALA A 401 23.67 19.37 30.02
C ALA A 401 24.07 17.90 30.32
N GLY A 402 25.07 17.38 29.63
CA GLY A 402 25.53 15.98 29.77
C GLY A 402 24.60 14.95 29.11
N GLN A 403 23.64 15.34 28.28
CA GLN A 403 22.67 14.44 27.65
C GLN A 403 23.31 13.29 26.88
N ILE A 404 24.43 13.52 26.19
CA ILE A 404 25.10 12.49 25.37
C ILE A 404 25.74 11.41 26.23
N ASP A 405 26.42 11.78 27.33
CA ASP A 405 27.07 10.83 28.23
C ASP A 405 26.01 9.99 28.97
N HIS A 406 24.94 10.64 29.45
CA HIS A 406 23.81 9.95 30.07
C HIS A 406 23.13 8.99 29.09
N LEU A 407 22.84 9.45 27.85
CA LEU A 407 22.27 8.63 26.79
C LEU A 407 23.15 7.41 26.48
N LEU A 408 24.46 7.61 26.35
CA LEU A 408 25.42 6.53 26.07
C LEU A 408 25.40 5.46 27.16
N ALA A 409 25.35 5.85 28.43
CA ALA A 409 25.23 4.90 29.55
C ALA A 409 23.93 4.08 29.48
N ARG A 410 22.80 4.75 29.20
CA ARG A 410 21.48 4.08 29.06
C ARG A 410 21.46 3.14 27.84
N VAL A 411 21.97 3.55 26.70
CA VAL A 411 22.09 2.74 25.47
C VAL A 411 22.92 1.48 25.71
N ARG A 412 24.10 1.61 26.32
CA ARG A 412 24.94 0.45 26.68
C ARG A 412 24.25 -0.53 27.60
N GLY A 413 23.47 -0.03 28.57
CA GLY A 413 22.67 -0.88 29.45
C GLY A 413 21.58 -1.66 28.70
N ARG A 414 21.02 -1.10 27.62
CA ARG A 414 20.04 -1.79 26.77
C ARG A 414 20.70 -2.81 25.84
N ILE A 415 21.83 -2.46 25.27
CA ILE A 415 22.63 -3.36 24.41
C ILE A 415 23.05 -4.62 25.20
N ALA A 416 23.49 -4.47 26.45
CA ALA A 416 23.85 -5.58 27.32
C ALA A 416 22.69 -6.57 27.55
N LYS A 417 21.45 -6.13 27.36
CA LYS A 417 20.22 -6.96 27.45
C LYS A 417 19.72 -7.43 26.07
N GLY A 418 20.45 -7.20 24.99
CA GLY A 418 20.03 -7.51 23.62
C GLY A 418 18.90 -6.61 23.07
N GLN A 419 18.60 -5.50 23.74
CA GLN A 419 17.51 -4.59 23.38
C GLN A 419 18.00 -3.47 22.45
N LYS A 420 17.08 -2.89 21.68
CA LYS A 420 17.36 -1.83 20.69
C LYS A 420 16.98 -0.45 21.23
N SER A 421 17.65 0.57 20.71
CA SER A 421 17.43 1.96 21.09
C SER A 421 17.16 2.85 19.87
N LEU A 422 16.21 3.76 20.02
CA LEU A 422 15.91 4.81 19.05
C LEU A 422 16.30 6.17 19.63
N VAL A 423 17.02 6.98 18.88
CA VAL A 423 17.47 8.30 19.31
C VAL A 423 17.00 9.35 18.30
N LEU A 424 16.23 10.32 18.76
CA LEU A 424 15.68 11.38 17.92
C LEU A 424 16.42 12.69 18.14
N THR A 425 16.89 13.24 17.03
CA THR A 425 17.57 14.54 16.94
C THR A 425 16.69 15.59 16.27
N LEU A 426 17.08 16.86 16.33
CA LEU A 426 16.36 17.95 15.66
C LEU A 426 16.72 18.12 14.19
N THR A 427 17.96 17.82 13.82
CA THR A 427 18.48 18.07 12.47
C THR A 427 19.13 16.81 11.86
N LYS A 428 19.16 16.76 10.53
CA LYS A 428 19.84 15.69 9.78
C LYS A 428 21.31 15.59 10.16
N ARG A 429 22.03 16.72 10.15
CA ARG A 429 23.42 16.81 10.52
C ARG A 429 23.68 16.26 11.93
N MET A 430 22.83 16.63 12.89
CA MET A 430 22.96 16.12 14.25
C MET A 430 22.78 14.59 14.32
N SER A 431 21.93 14.00 13.47
CA SER A 431 21.76 12.55 13.40
C SER A 431 23.00 11.85 12.82
N GLU A 432 23.61 12.44 11.81
CA GLU A 432 24.84 11.93 11.18
C GLU A 432 26.04 12.06 12.13
N ASP A 433 26.21 13.22 12.77
CA ASP A 433 27.30 13.48 13.73
C ASP A 433 27.19 12.52 14.94
N LEU A 434 25.99 12.31 15.48
CA LEU A 434 25.76 11.41 16.62
C LEU A 434 26.00 9.94 16.23
N HIS A 435 25.56 9.52 15.03
CA HIS A 435 25.87 8.20 14.48
C HIS A 435 27.38 8.01 14.36
N ALA A 436 28.10 8.96 13.77
CA ALA A 436 29.56 8.90 13.65
C ALA A 436 30.27 8.82 15.01
N TYR A 437 29.76 9.54 16.02
CA TYR A 437 30.26 9.45 17.39
C TYR A 437 30.03 8.08 18.00
N PHE A 438 28.82 7.50 17.88
CA PHE A 438 28.53 6.16 18.38
C PHE A 438 29.39 5.07 17.72
N ARG A 439 29.62 5.18 16.41
CA ARG A 439 30.52 4.27 15.67
C ARG A 439 31.94 4.32 16.20
N LYS A 440 32.49 5.51 16.51
CA LYS A 440 33.81 5.66 17.10
C LYS A 440 33.93 4.99 18.48
N LEU A 441 32.80 4.89 19.22
CA LEU A 441 32.73 4.22 20.51
C LEU A 441 32.45 2.71 20.40
N GLY A 442 32.45 2.15 19.18
CA GLY A 442 32.24 0.73 18.91
C GLY A 442 30.78 0.27 18.94
N LEU A 443 29.80 1.19 18.95
CA LEU A 443 28.39 0.84 18.90
C LEU A 443 27.95 0.59 17.46
N ARG A 444 27.15 -0.46 17.24
CA ARG A 444 26.52 -0.75 15.94
C ARG A 444 25.32 0.15 15.75
N SER A 445 25.58 1.35 15.25
CA SER A 445 24.55 2.36 15.00
C SER A 445 24.37 2.63 13.51
N GLN A 446 23.21 3.18 13.15
CA GLN A 446 22.90 3.71 11.83
C GLN A 446 22.03 4.95 11.99
N TYR A 447 21.99 5.80 10.95
CA TYR A 447 21.12 6.97 10.94
C TYR A 447 20.06 6.86 9.86
N LEU A 448 18.97 7.60 10.03
CA LEU A 448 17.86 7.64 9.10
C LEU A 448 17.21 9.03 9.08
N HIS A 449 17.10 9.63 7.90
CA HIS A 449 16.38 10.90 7.65
C HIS A 449 15.77 10.93 6.24
N SER A 450 15.14 12.04 5.86
CA SER A 450 14.35 12.16 4.63
C SER A 450 15.14 11.98 3.32
N GLU A 451 16.48 12.09 3.34
CA GLU A 451 17.33 11.93 2.15
C GLU A 451 17.76 10.48 1.92
N VAL A 452 17.59 9.60 2.91
CA VAL A 452 17.85 8.17 2.74
C VAL A 452 16.80 7.56 1.79
N LYS A 453 17.28 6.88 0.75
CA LYS A 453 16.43 6.28 -0.28
C LYS A 453 15.53 5.17 0.29
N SER A 454 14.37 4.98 -0.32
CA SER A 454 13.36 4.03 0.18
C SER A 454 13.88 2.59 0.34
N LEU A 455 14.69 2.09 -0.58
CA LEU A 455 15.29 0.75 -0.50
C LEU A 455 16.30 0.65 0.65
N GLU A 456 17.17 1.62 0.78
CA GLU A 456 18.15 1.70 1.87
C GLU A 456 17.45 1.81 3.23
N ARG A 457 16.37 2.59 3.31
CA ARG A 457 15.54 2.68 4.52
C ARG A 457 14.97 1.31 4.92
N MET A 458 14.47 0.53 3.97
CA MET A 458 13.96 -0.82 4.24
C MET A 458 15.08 -1.74 4.76
N GLN A 459 16.27 -1.65 4.17
CA GLN A 459 17.43 -2.43 4.60
C GLN A 459 17.85 -2.08 6.03
N ILE A 460 18.02 -0.79 6.36
CA ILE A 460 18.34 -0.33 7.73
C ILE A 460 17.36 -0.89 8.77
N LEU A 461 16.07 -0.93 8.43
CA LEU A 461 15.07 -1.47 9.34
C LEU A 461 15.15 -2.99 9.49
N ARG A 462 15.53 -3.71 8.43
CA ARG A 462 15.81 -5.15 8.51
C ARG A 462 17.02 -5.44 9.38
N GLU A 463 18.11 -4.71 9.19
CA GLU A 463 19.34 -4.81 9.97
C GLU A 463 19.10 -4.49 11.46
N LEU A 464 18.24 -3.49 11.77
CA LEU A 464 17.84 -3.20 13.14
C LEU A 464 17.13 -4.39 13.79
N ARG A 465 16.24 -5.06 13.04
CA ARG A 465 15.50 -6.25 13.51
C ARG A 465 16.37 -7.49 13.61
N ALA A 466 17.24 -7.71 12.63
CA ALA A 466 18.20 -8.83 12.64
C ALA A 466 19.19 -8.72 13.79
N GLY A 467 19.40 -7.51 14.33
CA GLY A 467 20.34 -7.27 15.41
C GLY A 467 21.71 -6.79 14.94
N ASP A 468 21.89 -6.55 13.64
CA ASP A 468 23.10 -5.97 13.07
C ASP A 468 23.27 -4.51 13.48
N ILE A 469 22.16 -3.84 13.77
CA ILE A 469 22.09 -2.48 14.33
C ILE A 469 21.49 -2.54 15.74
N GLU A 470 22.10 -1.83 16.67
CA GLU A 470 21.66 -1.72 18.06
C GLU A 470 21.00 -0.38 18.35
N VAL A 471 21.43 0.67 17.65
CA VAL A 471 20.97 2.03 17.84
C VAL A 471 20.62 2.66 16.49
N LEU A 472 19.39 3.12 16.36
CA LEU A 472 18.96 3.90 15.20
C LEU A 472 18.81 5.36 15.62
N VAL A 473 19.55 6.25 14.94
CA VAL A 473 19.54 7.70 15.18
C VAL A 473 18.77 8.39 14.06
N GLY A 474 17.96 9.40 14.34
CA GLY A 474 17.39 10.13 13.23
C GLY A 474 16.46 11.29 13.57
N VAL A 475 15.97 11.93 12.49
CA VAL A 475 15.02 13.03 12.55
C VAL A 475 13.66 12.52 12.09
N ASN A 476 12.63 12.63 12.90
CA ASN A 476 11.25 12.28 12.51
C ASN A 476 11.06 10.84 11.93
N LEU A 477 11.85 9.89 12.40
CA LEU A 477 11.98 8.54 11.85
C LEU A 477 10.70 7.70 11.86
N LEU A 478 9.76 8.02 12.74
CA LEU A 478 8.84 7.04 13.28
C LEU A 478 7.37 7.51 13.30
N ARG A 479 7.03 8.52 12.51
CA ARG A 479 5.62 8.91 12.34
C ARG A 479 4.80 7.82 11.63
N GLU A 480 5.46 6.94 10.87
CA GLU A 480 4.78 6.03 9.97
C GLU A 480 4.92 4.56 10.41
N GLY A 481 3.92 4.05 11.11
CA GLY A 481 3.51 2.64 11.15
C GLY A 481 4.53 1.52 11.41
N LEU A 482 5.78 1.84 11.81
CA LEU A 482 6.79 0.81 12.05
C LEU A 482 6.52 0.07 13.36
N ASP A 483 6.32 -1.22 13.24
CA ASP A 483 6.19 -2.14 14.36
C ASP A 483 7.58 -2.66 14.76
N LEU A 484 8.16 -2.13 15.84
CA LEU A 484 9.48 -2.49 16.34
C LEU A 484 9.39 -2.96 17.79
N PRO A 485 8.93 -4.20 18.04
CA PRO A 485 8.80 -4.73 19.41
C PRO A 485 10.15 -4.87 20.14
N GLU A 486 11.26 -4.89 19.42
CA GLU A 486 12.62 -5.01 19.96
C GLU A 486 13.11 -3.71 20.63
N VAL A 487 12.43 -2.59 20.37
CA VAL A 487 12.81 -1.28 20.91
C VAL A 487 12.36 -1.16 22.35
N ALA A 488 13.33 -1.04 23.26
CA ALA A 488 13.10 -0.84 24.69
C ALA A 488 13.46 0.56 25.17
N LEU A 489 14.24 1.33 24.39
CA LEU A 489 14.60 2.71 24.72
C LEU A 489 14.30 3.65 23.57
N VAL A 490 13.61 4.74 23.89
CA VAL A 490 13.43 5.88 22.98
C VAL A 490 14.00 7.12 23.68
N ALA A 491 14.94 7.79 23.05
CA ALA A 491 15.53 9.03 23.56
C ALA A 491 15.24 10.19 22.63
N ILE A 492 14.76 11.29 23.17
CA ILE A 492 14.44 12.51 22.42
C ILE A 492 15.34 13.62 22.94
N LEU A 493 16.30 14.01 22.10
CA LEU A 493 17.21 15.11 22.39
C LEU A 493 16.51 16.43 22.17
N ASP A 494 16.83 17.43 22.99
CA ASP A 494 16.26 18.78 22.92
C ASP A 494 14.72 18.75 22.84
N ALA A 495 14.08 18.01 23.74
CA ALA A 495 12.64 17.82 23.75
C ALA A 495 11.84 19.11 24.05
N ASP A 496 12.48 20.10 24.66
CA ASP A 496 11.95 21.43 24.97
C ASP A 496 12.03 22.45 23.82
N LYS A 497 12.61 22.09 22.69
CA LYS A 497 12.66 22.94 21.50
C LYS A 497 11.35 22.79 20.73
N GLU A 498 10.33 23.53 21.17
CA GLU A 498 9.01 23.50 20.56
C GLU A 498 9.05 23.73 19.04
N GLY A 499 8.23 22.96 18.32
CA GLY A 499 8.11 22.97 16.88
C GLY A 499 7.42 21.72 16.38
N PHE A 500 7.27 21.60 15.06
CA PHE A 500 6.57 20.51 14.38
C PHE A 500 7.03 19.08 14.77
N LEU A 501 8.27 18.91 15.25
CA LEU A 501 8.81 17.62 15.67
C LEU A 501 8.73 17.38 17.18
N ARG A 502 8.29 18.36 17.94
CA ARG A 502 8.24 18.34 19.42
C ARG A 502 6.87 18.80 19.93
N ASP A 503 5.83 18.77 19.09
CA ASP A 503 4.44 18.92 19.52
C ASP A 503 3.96 17.67 20.29
N ALA A 504 2.91 17.82 21.08
CA ALA A 504 2.39 16.73 21.91
C ALA A 504 2.07 15.45 21.13
N LYS A 505 1.52 15.58 19.91
CA LYS A 505 1.20 14.44 19.04
C LYS A 505 2.45 13.68 18.59
N SER A 506 3.48 14.42 18.14
CA SER A 506 4.75 13.84 17.72
C SER A 506 5.45 13.13 18.88
N LEU A 507 5.53 13.78 20.05
CA LEU A 507 6.13 13.19 21.25
C LEU A 507 5.38 11.93 21.69
N MET A 508 4.04 11.95 21.70
CA MET A 508 3.21 10.79 22.05
C MET A 508 3.41 9.61 21.10
N GLN A 509 3.45 9.86 19.79
CA GLN A 509 3.67 8.81 18.79
C GLN A 509 5.05 8.18 18.89
N ILE A 510 6.06 9.00 19.15
CA ILE A 510 7.43 8.55 19.33
C ILE A 510 7.56 7.73 20.63
N ALA A 511 7.01 8.23 21.72
CA ALA A 511 6.97 7.50 23.00
C ALA A 511 6.30 6.14 22.85
N GLY A 512 5.20 6.07 22.10
CA GLY A 512 4.47 4.83 21.81
C GLY A 512 5.29 3.74 21.10
N ARG A 513 6.48 4.05 20.54
CA ARG A 513 7.35 3.04 19.92
C ARG A 513 7.99 2.09 20.95
N ALA A 514 8.20 2.53 22.19
CA ALA A 514 8.67 1.66 23.27
C ALA A 514 7.54 0.90 23.99
N ALA A 515 6.26 1.11 23.62
CA ALA A 515 5.11 0.55 24.33
C ALA A 515 4.89 -0.97 24.11
N ARG A 516 5.71 -1.63 23.30
CA ARG A 516 5.63 -3.08 23.03
C ARG A 516 6.63 -3.92 23.84
N ASN A 517 7.46 -3.25 24.61
CA ASN A 517 8.43 -3.88 25.48
C ASN A 517 8.05 -3.63 26.97
N VAL A 518 8.08 -4.66 27.78
CA VAL A 518 7.77 -4.55 29.23
C VAL A 518 8.72 -3.56 29.94
N GLU A 519 9.99 -3.52 29.50
CA GLU A 519 11.01 -2.59 30.00
C GLU A 519 11.07 -1.28 29.19
N GLY A 520 10.00 -0.94 28.46
CA GLY A 520 9.93 0.26 27.63
C GLY A 520 10.19 1.54 28.42
N LEU A 521 11.17 2.33 27.98
CA LEU A 521 11.59 3.59 28.60
C LEU A 521 11.71 4.69 27.56
N VAL A 522 11.24 5.89 27.90
CA VAL A 522 11.41 7.09 27.09
C VAL A 522 12.20 8.11 27.89
N LEU A 523 13.21 8.72 27.26
CA LEU A 523 14.02 9.79 27.82
C LEU A 523 13.74 11.08 27.07
N PHE A 524 13.26 12.10 27.78
CA PHE A 524 13.22 13.47 27.28
C PHE A 524 14.40 14.25 27.85
N TYR A 525 15.26 14.76 26.97
CA TYR A 525 16.31 15.67 27.36
C TYR A 525 15.81 17.11 27.16
N ALA A 526 15.62 17.82 28.27
CA ALA A 526 15.00 19.15 28.29
C ALA A 526 15.40 19.89 29.56
N ASP A 527 15.67 21.19 29.43
CA ASP A 527 15.95 22.07 30.56
C ASP A 527 14.67 22.65 31.18
N LYS A 528 13.56 22.61 30.43
CA LYS A 528 12.23 23.03 30.90
C LYS A 528 11.16 22.09 30.35
N ILE A 529 10.11 21.87 31.14
CA ILE A 529 8.93 21.12 30.69
C ILE A 529 8.02 22.10 29.94
N THR A 530 7.82 21.87 28.63
CA THR A 530 6.90 22.63 27.79
C THR A 530 5.47 22.15 27.96
N ASP A 531 4.48 22.89 27.46
CA ASP A 531 3.08 22.50 27.51
C ASP A 531 2.83 21.20 26.74
N SER A 532 3.47 21.03 25.57
CA SER A 532 3.43 19.79 24.80
C SER A 532 3.99 18.58 25.58
N MET A 533 5.11 18.75 26.28
CA MET A 533 5.68 17.71 27.13
C MET A 533 4.75 17.36 28.29
N ARG A 534 4.17 18.37 28.94
CA ARG A 534 3.23 18.20 30.07
C ARG A 534 2.02 17.38 29.67
N GLU A 535 1.40 17.73 28.52
CA GLU A 535 0.27 16.97 27.97
C GLU A 535 0.63 15.49 27.77
N VAL A 536 1.82 15.18 27.24
CA VAL A 536 2.29 13.81 27.00
C VAL A 536 2.54 13.06 28.32
N LEU A 537 3.15 13.72 29.31
CA LEU A 537 3.41 13.13 30.63
C LEU A 537 2.10 12.78 31.34
N ASP A 538 1.16 13.74 31.41
CA ASP A 538 -0.13 13.58 32.08
C ASP A 538 -0.97 12.47 31.42
N GLU A 539 -1.04 12.45 30.08
CA GLU A 539 -1.80 11.43 29.34
C GLU A 539 -1.15 10.04 29.44
N THR A 540 0.18 9.96 29.41
CA THR A 540 0.87 8.69 29.59
C THR A 540 0.61 8.13 30.98
N ASP A 541 0.65 8.95 32.04
CA ASP A 541 0.36 8.53 33.40
C ASP A 541 -1.10 8.11 33.58
N ARG A 542 -2.05 8.83 32.95
CA ARG A 542 -3.46 8.44 32.90
C ARG A 542 -3.63 7.05 32.30
N ARG A 543 -3.04 6.80 31.12
CA ARG A 543 -3.12 5.51 30.42
C ARG A 543 -2.48 4.38 31.21
N ARG A 544 -1.31 4.63 31.81
CA ARG A 544 -0.62 3.65 32.68
C ARG A 544 -1.48 3.24 33.87
N ARG A 545 -2.15 4.19 34.52
CA ARG A 545 -3.05 3.93 35.62
C ARG A 545 -4.23 3.04 35.21
N ILE A 546 -4.93 3.40 34.13
CA ILE A 546 -6.07 2.64 33.60
C ILE A 546 -5.65 1.20 33.24
N GLN A 547 -4.52 1.03 32.55
CA GLN A 547 -4.03 -0.30 32.16
C GLN A 547 -3.62 -1.13 33.41
N ARG A 548 -3.00 -0.51 34.41
CA ARG A 548 -2.61 -1.20 35.63
C ARG A 548 -3.84 -1.69 36.42
N GLU A 549 -4.82 -0.83 36.65
CA GLU A 549 -6.09 -1.18 37.29
C GLU A 549 -6.80 -2.33 36.55
N TYR A 550 -6.79 -2.29 35.23
CA TYR A 550 -7.33 -3.37 34.39
C TYR A 550 -6.58 -4.69 34.60
N ASN A 551 -5.24 -4.65 34.57
CA ASN A 551 -4.39 -5.82 34.74
C ASN A 551 -4.62 -6.46 36.13
N GLU A 552 -4.64 -5.65 37.20
CA GLU A 552 -4.90 -6.10 38.58
C GLU A 552 -6.28 -6.76 38.71
N LYS A 553 -7.31 -6.12 38.12
CA LYS A 553 -8.68 -6.64 38.16
C LYS A 553 -8.83 -7.98 37.43
N HIS A 554 -8.07 -8.21 36.37
CA HIS A 554 -8.20 -9.42 35.53
C HIS A 554 -7.05 -10.41 35.70
N GLY A 555 -6.10 -10.16 36.61
CA GLY A 555 -4.95 -11.04 36.86
C GLY A 555 -4.01 -11.15 35.64
N ILE A 556 -3.85 -10.08 34.87
CA ILE A 556 -3.04 -10.08 33.66
C ILE A 556 -1.61 -9.67 33.98
N GLU A 557 -0.64 -10.51 33.66
CA GLU A 557 0.79 -10.19 33.72
C GLU A 557 1.25 -9.61 32.37
N PRO A 558 1.88 -8.41 32.36
CA PRO A 558 2.41 -7.82 31.16
C PRO A 558 3.46 -8.72 30.50
N ARG A 559 3.33 -8.95 29.18
CA ARG A 559 4.30 -9.74 28.40
C ARG A 559 4.70 -9.00 27.13
N SER A 560 6.01 -8.92 26.86
CA SER A 560 6.53 -8.35 25.62
C SER A 560 6.05 -9.15 24.42
N ILE A 561 5.75 -8.43 23.34
CA ILE A 561 5.37 -9.05 22.07
C ILE A 561 6.65 -9.50 21.38
N ILE A 562 6.79 -10.77 21.10
CA ILE A 562 7.89 -11.34 20.31
C ILE A 562 7.30 -11.75 18.97
N LYS A 563 7.75 -11.12 17.89
CA LYS A 563 7.43 -11.52 16.52
C LYS A 563 8.70 -12.02 15.86
N SER A 564 8.64 -13.17 15.18
CA SER A 564 9.78 -13.60 14.37
C SER A 564 10.02 -12.61 13.22
N VAL A 565 11.29 -12.45 12.81
CA VAL A 565 11.68 -11.56 11.70
C VAL A 565 10.89 -11.94 10.44
N ASP A 566 10.73 -13.24 10.18
CA ASP A 566 9.96 -13.76 9.04
C ASP A 566 8.48 -13.41 9.09
N GLN A 567 7.84 -13.47 10.26
CA GLN A 567 6.44 -13.07 10.42
C GLN A 567 6.22 -11.59 10.10
N VAL A 568 7.18 -10.74 10.40
CA VAL A 568 7.06 -9.31 10.15
C VAL A 568 7.41 -8.96 8.70
N LEU A 569 8.43 -9.60 8.12
CA LEU A 569 8.78 -9.43 6.72
C LEU A 569 7.63 -9.92 5.82
N ASN A 570 7.05 -11.06 6.15
CA ASN A 570 5.95 -11.67 5.42
C ASN A 570 4.61 -10.92 5.55
N THR A 571 4.39 -10.14 6.62
CA THR A 571 3.18 -9.31 6.74
C THR A 571 3.28 -7.98 5.98
N THR A 572 4.47 -7.58 5.55
CA THR A 572 4.70 -6.32 4.83
C THR A 572 4.77 -6.49 3.32
N SER A 573 4.77 -7.70 2.80
CA SER A 573 4.80 -8.01 1.37
C SER A 573 3.41 -8.35 0.85
N VAL A 574 2.96 -7.62 -0.18
CA VAL A 574 1.68 -7.88 -0.85
C VAL A 574 1.73 -9.21 -1.62
N ALA A 575 2.87 -9.51 -2.26
CA ALA A 575 3.10 -10.74 -2.99
C ALA A 575 2.93 -11.98 -2.08
N ASP A 576 3.50 -11.95 -0.86
CA ASP A 576 3.35 -13.06 0.09
C ASP A 576 1.92 -13.24 0.60
N ALA A 577 1.16 -12.15 0.72
CA ALA A 577 -0.25 -12.22 1.10
C ALA A 577 -1.10 -12.85 -0.02
N GLU A 578 -0.79 -12.52 -1.28
CA GLU A 578 -1.44 -13.09 -2.46
C GLU A 578 -1.12 -14.57 -2.65
N GLU A 579 0.14 -14.96 -2.53
CA GLU A 579 0.54 -16.36 -2.65
C GLU A 579 -0.11 -17.25 -1.59
N ARG A 580 -0.22 -16.76 -0.34
CA ARG A 580 -0.97 -17.46 0.72
C ARG A 580 -2.45 -17.60 0.39
N TYR A 581 -3.07 -16.56 -0.18
CA TYR A 581 -4.47 -16.62 -0.63
C TYR A 581 -4.65 -17.59 -1.79
N ARG A 582 -3.75 -17.58 -2.78
CA ARG A 582 -3.73 -18.50 -3.92
C ARG A 582 -3.63 -19.96 -3.44
N ARG A 583 -2.68 -20.28 -2.57
CA ARG A 583 -2.52 -21.65 -1.99
C ARG A 583 -3.77 -22.10 -1.26
N LYS A 584 -4.42 -21.19 -0.52
CA LYS A 584 -5.67 -21.51 0.19
C LYS A 584 -6.85 -21.73 -0.76
N ARG A 585 -6.99 -20.92 -1.82
CA ARG A 585 -8.03 -21.06 -2.85
C ARG A 585 -7.87 -22.37 -3.64
N LEU A 586 -6.63 -22.79 -3.87
CA LEU A 586 -6.29 -24.04 -4.56
C LEU A 586 -6.39 -25.30 -3.66
N GLY A 587 -6.84 -25.15 -2.40
CA GLY A 587 -6.92 -26.29 -1.46
C GLY A 587 -5.56 -26.87 -1.05
N LEU A 588 -4.46 -26.22 -1.43
CA LEU A 588 -3.12 -26.59 -1.04
C LEU A 588 -2.96 -26.28 0.46
N GLN A 589 -3.19 -27.29 1.30
CA GLN A 589 -2.94 -27.17 2.73
C GLN A 589 -1.47 -26.79 2.93
N LYS A 590 -1.21 -25.82 3.82
CA LYS A 590 0.10 -25.66 4.41
C LYS A 590 0.55 -27.06 4.87
N ARG A 591 1.56 -27.62 4.23
CA ARG A 591 2.49 -28.44 5.02
C ARG A 591 3.02 -27.49 6.08
N PRO A 592 3.07 -27.87 7.37
CA PRO A 592 3.77 -27.06 8.33
C PRO A 592 5.12 -26.75 7.69
N GLU A 593 5.43 -25.45 7.49
CA GLU A 593 6.81 -25.04 7.38
C GLU A 593 7.42 -25.68 8.62
N LEU A 594 8.14 -26.79 8.43
CA LEU A 594 8.96 -27.29 9.48
C LEU A 594 9.68 -26.05 9.98
N GLU A 595 9.62 -25.83 11.27
CA GLU A 595 10.52 -24.93 11.99
C GLU A 595 11.92 -25.56 11.90
N LEU A 596 12.37 -25.77 10.63
CA LEU A 596 13.62 -26.43 10.30
C LEU A 596 14.80 -25.69 10.93
N ARG A 597 14.75 -24.37 11.03
CA ARG A 597 15.86 -23.61 11.59
C ARG A 597 16.10 -23.92 13.09
N GLY A 598 15.07 -23.99 13.90
CA GLY A 598 15.21 -24.33 15.32
C GLY A 598 15.59 -25.80 15.55
N VAL A 599 15.18 -26.70 14.66
CA VAL A 599 15.55 -28.13 14.70
C VAL A 599 16.96 -28.33 14.13
N LEU A 600 17.32 -27.63 13.04
CA LEU A 600 18.64 -27.69 12.41
C LEU A 600 19.78 -27.18 13.30
N ASP A 601 19.52 -26.20 14.19
CA ASP A 601 20.52 -25.71 15.14
C ASP A 601 20.83 -26.74 16.26
N SER A 602 19.97 -27.76 16.43
CA SER A 602 20.15 -28.87 17.36
C SER A 602 20.62 -30.18 16.69
N MET A 603 20.68 -30.24 15.36
CA MET A 603 21.06 -31.44 14.62
C MET A 603 22.57 -31.54 14.42
N SER A 604 23.10 -32.76 14.47
CA SER A 604 24.49 -33.01 14.11
C SER A 604 24.70 -32.94 12.60
N ARG A 605 25.94 -32.65 12.15
CA ARG A 605 26.30 -32.64 10.72
C ARG A 605 25.90 -33.94 10.01
N SER A 606 26.05 -35.07 10.68
CA SER A 606 25.67 -36.40 10.13
C SER A 606 24.15 -36.51 9.90
N ASP A 607 23.33 -35.94 10.79
CA ASP A 607 21.87 -35.97 10.66
C ASP A 607 21.40 -35.08 9.51
N VAL A 608 22.05 -33.90 9.31
CA VAL A 608 21.75 -33.01 8.18
C VAL A 608 22.15 -33.67 6.83
N VAL A 609 23.28 -34.37 6.78
CA VAL A 609 23.71 -35.14 5.57
C VAL A 609 22.71 -36.26 5.24
N LEU A 610 22.20 -36.96 6.25
CA LEU A 610 21.19 -37.99 6.06
C LEU A 610 19.87 -37.42 5.52
N MET A 611 19.45 -36.27 6.08
CA MET A 611 18.27 -35.55 5.65
C MET A 611 18.38 -35.10 4.19
N VAL A 612 19.53 -34.55 3.77
CA VAL A 612 19.81 -34.17 2.37
C VAL A 612 19.72 -35.41 1.44
N ALA A 613 20.19 -36.56 1.88
CA ALA A 613 20.10 -37.80 1.08
C ALA A 613 18.64 -38.26 0.91
N GLU A 614 17.83 -38.22 1.96
CA GLU A 614 16.40 -38.54 1.90
C GLU A 614 15.62 -37.56 1.01
N MET A 615 15.88 -36.26 1.13
CA MET A 615 15.25 -35.22 0.31
C MET A 615 15.65 -35.35 -1.18
N ASN A 616 16.89 -35.74 -1.50
CA ASN A 616 17.32 -36.01 -2.87
C ASN A 616 16.53 -37.19 -3.47
N ALA A 617 16.32 -38.25 -2.71
CA ALA A 617 15.54 -39.42 -3.17
C ALA A 617 14.06 -39.01 -3.40
N GLU A 618 13.51 -38.18 -2.54
CA GLU A 618 12.13 -37.65 -2.68
C GLU A 618 11.99 -36.68 -3.86
N MET A 619 13.01 -35.85 -4.12
CA MET A 619 13.09 -34.95 -5.28
C MET A 619 13.12 -35.75 -6.60
N GLN A 620 13.95 -36.81 -6.68
CA GLN A 620 14.00 -37.66 -7.86
C GLN A 620 12.66 -38.36 -8.12
N LYS A 621 12.03 -38.86 -7.06
CA LYS A 621 10.71 -39.50 -7.16
C LYS A 621 9.63 -38.50 -7.60
N ALA A 622 9.66 -37.24 -7.13
CA ALA A 622 8.76 -36.21 -7.59
C ALA A 622 8.99 -35.87 -9.08
N ALA A 623 10.26 -35.80 -9.52
CA ALA A 623 10.59 -35.57 -10.91
C ALA A 623 10.13 -36.74 -11.83
N GLU A 624 10.26 -38.00 -11.39
CA GLU A 624 9.75 -39.18 -12.11
C GLU A 624 8.22 -39.17 -12.22
N GLN A 625 7.53 -38.61 -11.24
CA GLN A 625 6.07 -38.45 -11.23
C GLN A 625 5.60 -37.17 -11.95
N THR A 626 6.51 -36.48 -12.64
CA THR A 626 6.26 -35.20 -13.33
C THR A 626 5.78 -34.07 -12.41
N ASP A 627 5.94 -34.18 -11.08
CA ASP A 627 5.66 -33.13 -10.09
C ASP A 627 6.87 -32.20 -9.98
N TYR A 628 7.08 -31.41 -11.04
CA TYR A 628 8.23 -30.51 -11.15
C TYR A 628 8.25 -29.38 -10.12
N GLU A 629 7.08 -28.95 -9.61
CA GLU A 629 7.02 -27.95 -8.54
C GLU A 629 7.54 -28.51 -7.21
N LYS A 630 7.15 -29.75 -6.88
CA LYS A 630 7.66 -30.42 -5.68
C LYS A 630 9.16 -30.71 -5.83
N ALA A 631 9.59 -31.15 -7.03
CA ALA A 631 11.00 -31.38 -7.31
C ALA A 631 11.84 -30.11 -7.21
N ALA A 632 11.36 -28.97 -7.74
CA ALA A 632 12.04 -27.67 -7.64
C ALA A 632 12.11 -27.18 -6.20
N TYR A 633 11.02 -27.33 -5.44
CA TYR A 633 10.99 -26.96 -4.01
C TYR A 633 12.03 -27.79 -3.20
N LEU A 634 12.04 -29.10 -3.38
CA LEU A 634 13.00 -29.99 -2.69
C LEU A 634 14.45 -29.67 -3.08
N ARG A 635 14.71 -29.30 -4.35
CA ARG A 635 16.03 -28.88 -4.82
C ARG A 635 16.51 -27.64 -4.07
N ASP A 636 15.65 -26.62 -3.94
CA ASP A 636 16.01 -25.36 -3.30
C ASP A 636 16.26 -25.54 -1.78
N GLU A 637 15.51 -26.42 -1.14
CA GLU A 637 15.73 -26.83 0.27
C GLU A 637 17.07 -27.61 0.42
N ILE A 638 17.36 -28.49 -0.50
CA ILE A 638 18.62 -29.26 -0.50
C ILE A 638 19.82 -28.32 -0.63
N LEU A 639 19.74 -27.30 -1.49
CA LEU A 639 20.81 -26.30 -1.65
C LEU A 639 21.08 -25.55 -0.33
N MET A 640 20.02 -25.11 0.37
CA MET A 640 20.17 -24.46 1.67
C MET A 640 20.83 -25.37 2.73
N LEU A 641 20.45 -26.63 2.75
CA LEU A 641 21.04 -27.60 3.68
C LEU A 641 22.49 -27.92 3.34
N GLN A 642 22.86 -27.93 2.07
CA GLN A 642 24.25 -28.12 1.62
C GLN A 642 25.14 -26.93 2.01
N GLU A 643 24.68 -25.69 1.84
CA GLU A 643 25.38 -24.50 2.33
C GLU A 643 25.58 -24.55 3.87
N ARG A 644 24.58 -25.08 4.60
CA ARG A 644 24.70 -25.25 6.05
C ARG A 644 25.73 -26.32 6.43
N ILE A 645 25.80 -27.43 5.70
CA ILE A 645 26.81 -28.49 5.91
C ILE A 645 28.23 -27.93 5.72
N GLU A 646 28.42 -27.03 4.75
CA GLU A 646 29.69 -26.36 4.50
C GLU A 646 30.05 -25.43 5.68
N GLN A 647 29.10 -24.65 6.18
CA GLN A 647 29.29 -23.78 7.36
C GLN A 647 29.59 -24.56 8.65
N MET A 648 29.11 -25.80 8.78
CA MET A 648 29.42 -26.68 9.89
C MET A 648 30.78 -27.39 9.76
N ALA A 649 31.48 -27.23 8.62
CA ALA A 649 32.78 -27.82 8.34
C ALA A 649 33.96 -26.84 8.61
N GLU A 650 33.67 -25.53 8.71
CA GLU A 650 34.57 -24.50 9.21
C GLU A 650 34.46 -24.34 10.75
#